data_8bd3777c6ad6f7d01c0f18aaa3964c05
#
_entry.id   8bd3777c6ad6f7d01c0f18aaa3964c05
#
_cell.length_a   1.000
_cell.length_b   1.000
_cell.length_c   1.000
_cell.angle_alpha   90.00
_cell.angle_beta   90.00
_cell.angle_gamma   90.00
#
_symmetry.space_group_name_H-M   'P 1'
#
loop_
_entity.id
_entity.type
_entity.pdbx_description
1 polymer ?
#
loop_
_entity_poly.entity_id
_entity_poly.type
_entity_poly.pdbx_seq_one_letter_code
_entity_poly.pdbx_strand_id
1 'polypeptide(L)'
;LKKKKHVSKVKIRKRTRSVAFSLTAIFAILIIRLSYIVMVDGKDYSARAEEQWTSEVKIDAKRGEVLDRNGNELAVSANVYRVDFDLNSIRNYLKRPAKSIPNKELSHMKSVGIPIPTEGSGLTNDDIAPVIAKVLNMDVSEIKADLEKKLPSGADAFSVTVARKIEKDIADKVKELNINGIIVSQDTKRYYPNNNFLSHVLGTTDPDGKGLSGVELQYNSYLSGIPGMKVAELDKNNEDLPYTVSQYTEPVNGKDVTLTIDENIQNIVENIAQKAYKDDKAKEVSILVMNPKTGEVLGMVNKPDFDPNNPYDGASKFDGADLNDKIQKMWRNRLVSDTFEPGSIFKVITTISGLENNVANKDTQFVDNGSISVGGIVVKDAERENKLQNLLQIIQNSSNVCFVKLGQMIGKDKLYESINKFGFGKVSGIDLPGEASGIVKPIDKVSEADLATISFGQTNTVNSVQYMAAFNAIANGGTLIQPHVMKEITHNDENNVKIVDETFKPTTATVASAEKTAELRSYLEGVVTGGTATGTFIDGYHIGGKTGTAEKVVGGKYGEGKYISSFVGMAPANDPKVTVMITVDEPSNGEYYASQVAVPYAKLLFTGIFDYLNSASSNEKIVKDIIIPEVRNMKVSDAEKVLKDKGLDCNIDGSEETIVSMKPYPGSSVKEGSKITLYTSGDATYNNNVVMPNVRGYSKEDATTLLKNLGITATFEGNGVVSVQNISEGEVIPKGTTAELILSSYYED
;
A
#
# COMPACT_ATOMS: atom_id res chain seq x y z
N LEU A 1 -25.52 57.11 96.18
CA LEU A 1 -24.08 56.89 96.37
C LEU A 1 -23.69 55.50 95.88
N LYS A 2 -23.12 55.43 94.70
CA LYS A 2 -22.57 54.18 94.09
C LYS A 2 -21.19 53.87 94.72
N LYS A 3 -21.12 52.73 95.47
CA LYS A 3 -19.87 52.18 95.97
C LYS A 3 -18.95 51.78 94.78
N LYS A 4 -17.83 52.48 94.54
CA LYS A 4 -16.74 52.01 93.67
C LYS A 4 -16.16 50.76 94.27
N LYS A 5 -16.29 49.61 93.61
CA LYS A 5 -15.56 48.38 93.98
C LYS A 5 -14.11 48.57 93.74
N HIS A 6 -13.33 48.63 94.85
CA HIS A 6 -11.86 48.67 94.84
C HIS A 6 -11.38 47.28 94.35
N VAL A 7 -10.90 47.18 93.09
CA VAL A 7 -10.36 45.94 92.56
C VAL A 7 -8.94 45.85 93.09
N SER A 8 -8.63 44.84 93.92
CA SER A 8 -7.34 44.63 94.50
C SER A 8 -6.23 44.48 93.41
N LYS A 9 -5.09 45.21 93.58
CA LYS A 9 -3.92 45.16 92.64
C LYS A 9 -3.45 43.72 92.36
N VAL A 10 -3.73 42.77 93.24
CA VAL A 10 -3.40 41.33 93.08
C VAL A 10 -4.29 40.66 92.03
N LYS A 11 -5.62 41.00 92.05
CA LYS A 11 -6.57 40.48 91.09
C LYS A 11 -6.25 41.01 89.64
N ILE A 12 -5.87 42.28 89.59
CA ILE A 12 -5.44 42.87 88.26
C ILE A 12 -4.18 42.19 87.76
N ARG A 13 -3.15 42.01 88.58
CA ARG A 13 -1.90 41.30 88.18
C ARG A 13 -2.11 39.87 87.80
N LYS A 14 -3.03 39.12 88.48
CA LYS A 14 -3.41 37.73 88.06
C LYS A 14 -4.12 37.72 86.68
N ARG A 15 -5.07 38.62 86.48
CA ARG A 15 -5.79 38.72 85.16
C ARG A 15 -4.83 39.15 84.05
N THR A 16 -3.97 40.11 84.29
CA THR A 16 -2.96 40.54 83.32
C THR A 16 -1.97 39.42 82.96
N ARG A 17 -1.50 38.65 83.98
CA ARG A 17 -0.68 37.44 83.73
C ARG A 17 -1.41 36.35 82.98
N SER A 18 -2.72 36.13 83.27
CA SER A 18 -3.53 35.14 82.55
C SER A 18 -3.75 35.54 81.11
N VAL A 19 -4.04 36.82 80.86
CA VAL A 19 -4.19 37.35 79.47
C VAL A 19 -2.85 37.30 78.73
N ALA A 20 -1.73 37.69 79.42
CA ALA A 20 -0.41 37.59 78.81
C ALA A 20 -0.04 36.13 78.44
N PHE A 21 -0.29 35.19 79.38
CA PHE A 21 -0.07 33.77 79.13
C PHE A 21 -0.96 33.24 77.96
N SER A 22 -2.23 33.60 77.90
CA SER A 22 -3.10 33.24 76.82
C SER A 22 -2.66 33.80 75.45
N LEU A 23 -2.24 35.05 75.42
CA LEU A 23 -1.65 35.67 74.21
C LEU A 23 -0.35 34.97 73.77
N THR A 24 0.54 34.68 74.74
CA THR A 24 1.76 33.94 74.39
C THR A 24 1.51 32.55 73.93
N ALA A 25 0.53 31.83 74.48
CA ALA A 25 0.10 30.51 73.98
C ALA A 25 -0.50 30.58 72.58
N ILE A 26 -1.33 31.59 72.30
CA ILE A 26 -1.84 31.82 70.92
C ILE A 26 -0.72 32.11 69.95
N PHE A 27 0.23 32.97 70.33
CA PHE A 27 1.40 33.25 69.48
C PHE A 27 2.27 32.01 69.24
N ALA A 28 2.47 31.19 70.30
CA ALA A 28 3.23 29.94 70.13
C ALA A 28 2.51 28.97 69.18
N ILE A 29 1.19 28.85 69.28
CA ILE A 29 0.40 28.02 68.33
C ILE A 29 0.50 28.57 66.89
N LEU A 30 0.44 29.88 66.70
CA LEU A 30 0.60 30.51 65.39
C LEU A 30 2.02 30.29 64.82
N ILE A 31 3.06 30.39 65.65
CA ILE A 31 4.46 30.10 65.21
C ILE A 31 4.61 28.63 64.83
N ILE A 32 4.06 27.69 65.65
CA ILE A 32 4.06 26.26 65.29
C ILE A 32 3.34 26.00 63.99
N ARG A 33 2.16 26.60 63.80
CA ARG A 33 1.39 26.46 62.57
C ARG A 33 2.11 27.08 61.39
N LEU A 34 2.71 28.24 61.53
CA LEU A 34 3.47 28.87 60.46
C LEU A 34 4.74 28.05 60.10
N SER A 35 5.42 27.53 61.14
CA SER A 35 6.57 26.62 60.90
C SER A 35 6.15 25.34 60.22
N TYR A 36 5.02 24.78 60.57
CA TYR A 36 4.48 23.61 59.85
C TYR A 36 4.19 23.93 58.38
N ILE A 37 3.50 25.03 58.07
CA ILE A 37 3.20 25.48 56.72
C ILE A 37 4.51 25.67 55.91
N VAL A 38 5.54 26.30 56.55
CA VAL A 38 6.81 26.57 55.82
C VAL A 38 7.64 25.29 55.63
N MET A 39 7.72 24.42 56.65
CA MET A 39 8.65 23.26 56.63
C MET A 39 8.00 22.01 56.05
N VAL A 40 6.68 21.80 56.17
CA VAL A 40 5.97 20.59 55.71
C VAL A 40 5.22 20.86 54.44
N ASP A 41 4.34 21.86 54.44
CA ASP A 41 3.46 22.18 53.34
C ASP A 41 4.15 23.13 52.31
N GLY A 42 5.29 23.72 52.64
CA GLY A 42 5.93 24.76 51.83
C GLY A 42 6.35 24.32 50.45
N LYS A 43 6.80 23.07 50.32
CA LYS A 43 7.13 22.49 48.99
C LYS A 43 5.92 22.34 48.13
N ASP A 44 4.80 21.87 48.70
CA ASP A 44 3.53 21.70 47.98
C ASP A 44 2.90 23.04 47.58
N TYR A 45 2.97 24.04 48.46
CA TYR A 45 2.50 25.39 48.14
C TYR A 45 3.40 26.08 47.10
N SER A 46 4.72 25.87 47.18
CA SER A 46 5.66 26.38 46.19
C SER A 46 5.40 25.77 44.79
N ALA A 47 5.22 24.43 44.74
CA ALA A 47 4.90 23.74 43.51
C ALA A 47 3.57 24.20 42.90
N ARG A 48 2.53 24.36 43.72
CA ARG A 48 1.23 24.89 43.27
C ARG A 48 1.29 26.36 42.81
N ALA A 49 2.14 27.15 43.43
CA ALA A 49 2.35 28.53 43.01
C ALA A 49 3.13 28.58 41.69
N GLU A 50 4.12 27.71 41.49
CA GLU A 50 4.87 27.59 40.27
C GLU A 50 3.98 27.13 39.15
N GLU A 51 3.09 26.15 39.37
CA GLU A 51 2.04 25.67 38.44
C GLU A 51 1.05 26.78 38.06
N GLN A 52 0.80 27.77 38.94
CA GLN A 52 -0.09 28.92 38.66
C GLN A 52 0.63 30.07 37.91
N TRP A 53 1.95 30.16 38.02
CA TRP A 53 2.74 31.24 37.41
C TRP A 53 3.50 30.83 36.19
N THR A 54 3.45 29.54 35.78
CA THR A 54 4.11 29.05 34.57
C THR A 54 3.07 28.59 33.58
N SER A 55 3.31 28.91 32.33
CA SER A 55 2.60 28.35 31.18
C SER A 55 3.48 27.32 30.49
N GLU A 56 3.02 26.07 30.43
CA GLU A 56 3.65 25.04 29.62
C GLU A 56 3.01 25.00 28.25
N VAL A 57 3.75 25.41 27.24
CA VAL A 57 3.27 25.34 25.84
C VAL A 57 4.02 24.21 25.15
N LYS A 58 3.30 23.17 24.76
CA LYS A 58 3.80 22.09 23.91
C LYS A 58 4.06 22.63 22.51
N ILE A 59 5.25 22.38 21.98
CA ILE A 59 5.62 22.70 20.61
C ILE A 59 5.59 21.42 19.82
N ASP A 60 4.63 21.30 18.89
CA ASP A 60 4.49 20.07 18.11
C ASP A 60 5.67 19.89 17.16
N ALA A 61 6.18 18.65 17.07
CA ALA A 61 7.17 18.26 16.09
C ALA A 61 6.54 18.14 14.71
N LYS A 62 7.27 18.48 13.65
CA LYS A 62 6.84 18.19 12.27
C LYS A 62 6.89 16.68 12.07
N ARG A 63 5.76 16.09 11.62
CA ARG A 63 5.70 14.68 11.25
C ARG A 63 6.54 14.43 10.01
N GLY A 64 7.35 13.36 9.99
CA GLY A 64 8.21 12.97 8.88
C GLY A 64 7.41 12.68 7.61
N GLU A 65 8.08 12.72 6.49
CA GLU A 65 7.50 12.52 5.17
C GLU A 65 7.43 11.03 4.82
N VAL A 66 6.46 10.64 3.99
CA VAL A 66 6.43 9.32 3.36
C VAL A 66 6.73 9.51 1.89
N LEU A 67 7.76 8.83 1.41
CA LEU A 67 8.30 8.96 0.06
C LEU A 67 8.17 7.64 -0.71
N ASP A 68 8.08 7.72 -2.03
CA ASP A 68 8.25 6.55 -2.89
C ASP A 68 9.73 6.13 -2.97
N ARG A 69 10.05 5.05 -3.68
CA ARG A 69 11.41 4.53 -3.81
C ARG A 69 12.39 5.50 -4.49
N ASN A 70 11.88 6.48 -5.24
CA ASN A 70 12.62 7.47 -6.02
C ASN A 70 12.72 8.83 -5.30
N GLY A 71 12.05 8.99 -4.14
CA GLY A 71 12.03 10.20 -3.35
C GLY A 71 10.87 11.15 -3.65
N ASN A 72 9.83 10.68 -4.38
CA ASN A 72 8.61 11.47 -4.62
C ASN A 72 7.74 11.48 -3.36
N GLU A 73 7.13 12.62 -3.06
CA GLU A 73 6.32 12.84 -1.86
C GLU A 73 4.95 12.13 -1.99
N LEU A 74 4.69 11.19 -1.10
CA LEU A 74 3.40 10.49 -0.99
C LEU A 74 2.54 11.02 0.15
N ALA A 75 3.17 11.44 1.25
CA ALA A 75 2.51 12.11 2.36
C ALA A 75 3.46 13.10 3.03
N VAL A 76 3.01 14.35 3.17
CA VAL A 76 3.80 15.46 3.73
C VAL A 76 3.04 16.17 4.85
N SER A 77 3.76 16.92 5.68
CA SER A 77 3.16 17.74 6.71
C SER A 77 3.29 19.23 6.35
N ALA A 78 2.17 19.88 6.14
CA ALA A 78 2.09 21.31 5.87
C ALA A 78 1.95 22.10 7.17
N ASN A 79 2.63 23.25 7.25
CA ASN A 79 2.43 24.22 8.33
C ASN A 79 1.11 24.96 8.11
N VAL A 80 0.23 24.82 9.05
CA VAL A 80 -1.07 25.51 9.11
C VAL A 80 -1.19 26.18 10.47
N TYR A 81 -2.35 26.75 10.79
CA TYR A 81 -2.55 27.48 12.03
C TYR A 81 -3.81 27.01 12.74
N ARG A 82 -3.87 27.25 14.04
CA ARG A 82 -5.05 27.09 14.87
C ARG A 82 -5.38 28.40 15.57
N VAL A 83 -6.66 28.59 15.87
CA VAL A 83 -7.19 29.76 16.58
C VAL A 83 -7.78 29.29 17.88
N ASP A 84 -7.24 29.79 18.97
CA ASP A 84 -7.75 29.58 20.32
C ASP A 84 -8.27 30.88 20.90
N PHE A 85 -9.31 30.84 21.71
CA PHE A 85 -9.78 31.98 22.48
C PHE A 85 -9.34 31.82 23.94
N ASP A 86 -8.60 32.80 24.47
CA ASP A 86 -8.55 33.06 25.91
C ASP A 86 -9.77 33.90 26.28
N LEU A 87 -10.77 33.23 26.80
CA LEU A 87 -12.06 33.82 27.10
C LEU A 87 -11.98 34.88 28.20
N ASN A 88 -10.99 34.80 29.11
CA ASN A 88 -10.80 35.84 30.14
C ASN A 88 -10.27 37.14 29.52
N SER A 89 -9.25 37.04 28.68
CA SER A 89 -8.70 38.21 27.98
C SER A 89 -9.72 38.83 27.04
N ILE A 90 -10.53 38.02 26.33
CA ILE A 90 -11.63 38.52 25.50
C ILE A 90 -12.69 39.25 26.33
N ARG A 91 -13.12 38.68 27.49
CA ARG A 91 -14.09 39.36 28.39
C ARG A 91 -13.52 40.70 28.90
N ASN A 92 -12.23 40.77 29.21
CA ASN A 92 -11.59 42.01 29.62
C ASN A 92 -11.49 43.02 28.45
N TYR A 93 -11.20 42.54 27.25
CA TYR A 93 -11.20 43.36 26.04
C TYR A 93 -12.58 43.98 25.78
N LEU A 94 -13.65 43.20 25.88
CA LEU A 94 -15.01 43.64 25.68
C LEU A 94 -15.49 44.67 26.70
N LYS A 95 -15.05 44.60 27.97
CA LYS A 95 -15.42 45.50 29.05
C LYS A 95 -14.75 46.90 28.99
N ARG A 96 -13.80 47.10 28.08
CA ARG A 96 -13.07 48.38 28.01
C ARG A 96 -13.98 49.52 27.58
N PRO A 97 -14.08 50.64 28.37
CA PRO A 97 -14.88 51.77 27.97
C PRO A 97 -14.21 52.56 26.82
N ALA A 98 -15.00 53.12 25.95
CA ALA A 98 -14.52 53.84 24.74
C ALA A 98 -13.40 54.87 25.04
N LYS A 99 -13.51 55.59 26.17
CA LYS A 99 -12.51 56.59 26.61
C LYS A 99 -11.14 56.01 26.95
N SER A 100 -11.02 54.70 27.21
CA SER A 100 -9.76 54.05 27.50
C SER A 100 -9.07 53.46 26.28
N ILE A 101 -9.72 53.48 25.11
CA ILE A 101 -9.20 52.91 23.86
C ILE A 101 -8.44 54.01 23.09
N PRO A 102 -7.16 53.82 22.72
CA PRO A 102 -6.42 54.79 21.94
C PRO A 102 -7.06 55.07 20.57
N ASN A 103 -6.98 56.30 20.07
CA ASN A 103 -7.55 56.68 18.77
C ASN A 103 -7.05 55.83 17.60
N LYS A 104 -5.79 55.38 17.66
CA LYS A 104 -5.22 54.49 16.65
C LYS A 104 -5.92 53.13 16.63
N GLU A 105 -6.22 52.58 17.81
CA GLU A 105 -6.95 51.34 17.97
C GLU A 105 -8.42 51.46 17.53
N LEU A 106 -9.09 52.54 17.90
CA LEU A 106 -10.46 52.85 17.43
C LEU A 106 -10.55 52.91 15.89
N SER A 107 -9.56 53.55 15.26
CA SER A 107 -9.47 53.62 13.80
C SER A 107 -9.26 52.22 13.17
N HIS A 108 -8.44 51.39 13.81
CA HIS A 108 -8.20 50.01 13.39
C HIS A 108 -9.45 49.13 13.54
N MET A 109 -10.13 49.20 14.71
CA MET A 109 -11.38 48.50 14.93
C MET A 109 -12.40 48.78 13.83
N LYS A 110 -12.57 50.03 13.48
CA LYS A 110 -13.44 50.46 12.39
C LYS A 110 -13.02 49.89 11.02
N SER A 111 -11.72 49.82 10.76
CA SER A 111 -11.18 49.28 9.48
C SER A 111 -11.42 47.77 9.31
N VAL A 112 -11.40 47.01 10.41
CA VAL A 112 -11.66 45.56 10.40
C VAL A 112 -13.13 45.21 10.66
N GLY A 113 -14.02 46.20 10.81
CA GLY A 113 -15.46 46.02 10.95
C GLY A 113 -15.92 45.77 12.39
N ILE A 114 -15.09 45.99 13.40
CA ILE A 114 -15.49 45.93 14.82
C ILE A 114 -16.19 47.24 15.19
N PRO A 115 -17.40 47.18 15.78
CA PRO A 115 -18.10 48.38 16.24
C PRO A 115 -17.28 49.18 17.27
N ILE A 116 -17.47 50.50 17.29
CA ILE A 116 -16.85 51.34 18.33
C ILE A 116 -17.79 51.35 19.53
N PRO A 117 -17.28 51.05 20.77
CA PRO A 117 -18.11 51.11 21.96
C PRO A 117 -18.71 52.51 22.16
N THR A 118 -19.94 52.58 22.64
CA THR A 118 -20.58 53.85 22.99
C THR A 118 -20.12 54.37 24.35
N GLU A 119 -20.27 55.68 24.63
CA GLU A 119 -19.95 56.20 25.97
C GLU A 119 -20.76 55.48 27.07
N GLY A 120 -20.02 54.81 27.96
CA GLY A 120 -20.61 54.11 29.12
C GLY A 120 -20.93 52.64 28.93
N SER A 121 -20.77 52.04 27.74
CA SER A 121 -20.90 50.61 27.48
C SER A 121 -19.65 50.07 26.80
N GLY A 122 -19.22 48.84 27.17
CA GLY A 122 -18.22 48.09 26.43
C GLY A 122 -18.81 47.42 25.18
N LEU A 123 -18.00 46.62 24.48
CA LEU A 123 -18.45 45.68 23.45
C LEU A 123 -19.13 44.44 24.06
N THR A 124 -19.87 43.71 23.25
CA THR A 124 -20.50 42.43 23.57
C THR A 124 -19.99 41.33 22.65
N ASN A 125 -20.29 40.09 22.97
CA ASN A 125 -20.01 38.97 22.05
C ASN A 125 -20.71 39.14 20.71
N ASP A 126 -21.89 39.79 20.68
CA ASP A 126 -22.66 40.07 19.46
C ASP A 126 -21.94 41.04 18.51
N ASP A 127 -21.06 41.89 19.03
CA ASP A 127 -20.29 42.84 18.28
C ASP A 127 -19.09 42.24 17.56
N ILE A 128 -18.43 41.25 18.19
CA ILE A 128 -17.19 40.64 17.63
C ILE A 128 -17.43 39.32 16.89
N ALA A 129 -18.45 38.53 17.29
CA ALA A 129 -18.69 37.21 16.70
C ALA A 129 -18.94 37.26 15.18
N PRO A 130 -19.71 38.22 14.60
CA PRO A 130 -19.90 38.30 13.16
C PRO A 130 -18.60 38.58 12.39
N VAL A 131 -17.71 39.38 12.99
CA VAL A 131 -16.44 39.77 12.36
C VAL A 131 -15.49 38.58 12.31
N ILE A 132 -15.39 37.84 13.43
CA ILE A 132 -14.57 36.62 13.52
C ILE A 132 -15.14 35.53 12.60
N ALA A 133 -16.45 35.30 12.63
CA ALA A 133 -17.15 34.32 11.81
C ALA A 133 -16.90 34.56 10.31
N LYS A 134 -16.94 35.80 9.87
CA LYS A 134 -16.66 36.18 8.48
C LYS A 134 -15.24 35.85 8.06
N VAL A 135 -14.25 36.10 8.93
CA VAL A 135 -12.82 35.80 8.62
C VAL A 135 -12.57 34.32 8.60
N LEU A 136 -13.12 33.57 9.55
CA LEU A 136 -12.95 32.12 9.66
C LEU A 136 -13.88 31.32 8.71
N ASN A 137 -14.82 31.98 8.04
CA ASN A 137 -15.87 31.37 7.23
C ASN A 137 -16.68 30.31 8.02
N MET A 138 -17.07 30.69 9.25
CA MET A 138 -17.85 29.86 10.19
C MET A 138 -19.22 30.51 10.46
N ASP A 139 -20.13 29.74 11.06
CA ASP A 139 -21.41 30.27 11.48
C ASP A 139 -21.25 31.22 12.70
N VAL A 140 -21.96 32.33 12.68
CA VAL A 140 -21.94 33.30 13.79
C VAL A 140 -22.41 32.67 15.10
N SER A 141 -23.36 31.73 15.03
CA SER A 141 -23.88 31.02 16.21
C SER A 141 -22.84 30.12 16.85
N GLU A 142 -21.95 29.50 16.05
CA GLU A 142 -20.83 28.67 16.55
C GLU A 142 -19.81 29.54 17.29
N ILE A 143 -19.38 30.66 16.69
CA ILE A 143 -18.45 31.60 17.34
C ILE A 143 -19.04 32.14 18.64
N LYS A 144 -20.34 32.47 18.68
CA LYS A 144 -21.00 32.91 19.94
C LYS A 144 -21.00 31.80 20.99
N ALA A 145 -21.32 30.56 20.60
CA ALA A 145 -21.29 29.42 21.51
C ALA A 145 -19.90 29.20 22.12
N ASP A 146 -18.84 29.37 21.31
CA ASP A 146 -17.47 29.29 21.81
C ASP A 146 -17.08 30.45 22.72
N LEU A 147 -17.49 31.69 22.43
CA LEU A 147 -17.28 32.84 23.31
C LEU A 147 -18.04 32.73 24.66
N GLU A 148 -19.14 32.01 24.70
CA GLU A 148 -19.98 31.78 25.87
C GLU A 148 -19.79 30.41 26.53
N LYS A 149 -18.75 29.68 26.10
CA LYS A 149 -18.53 28.29 26.54
C LYS A 149 -18.43 28.16 28.05
N LYS A 150 -19.14 27.16 28.59
CA LYS A 150 -19.11 26.79 30.00
C LYS A 150 -18.56 25.38 30.18
N LEU A 151 -17.95 25.18 31.34
CA LEU A 151 -17.54 23.86 31.80
C LEU A 151 -18.78 23.03 32.20
N PRO A 152 -18.66 21.68 32.27
CA PRO A 152 -19.76 20.82 32.77
C PRO A 152 -20.26 21.18 34.16
N SER A 153 -19.44 21.86 34.98
CA SER A 153 -19.81 22.40 36.32
C SER A 153 -20.70 23.63 36.22
N GLY A 154 -20.95 24.21 35.05
CA GLY A 154 -21.67 25.46 34.84
C GLY A 154 -20.81 26.71 34.98
N ALA A 155 -19.57 26.61 35.40
CA ALA A 155 -18.62 27.71 35.43
C ALA A 155 -18.17 28.12 33.99
N ASP A 156 -17.77 29.38 33.83
CA ASP A 156 -17.25 29.86 32.56
C ASP A 156 -15.94 29.13 32.19
N ALA A 157 -15.81 28.73 30.94
CA ALA A 157 -14.54 28.19 30.44
C ALA A 157 -13.47 29.29 30.37
N PHE A 158 -12.19 28.90 30.53
CA PHE A 158 -11.07 29.83 30.46
C PHE A 158 -10.56 29.95 29.01
N SER A 159 -10.57 28.85 28.26
CA SER A 159 -10.11 28.81 26.87
C SER A 159 -10.94 27.84 26.03
N VAL A 160 -10.93 28.06 24.73
CA VAL A 160 -11.56 27.17 23.74
C VAL A 160 -10.78 27.23 22.44
N THR A 161 -10.57 26.07 21.79
CA THR A 161 -10.09 26.00 20.42
C THR A 161 -11.26 26.21 19.47
N VAL A 162 -11.19 27.25 18.64
CA VAL A 162 -12.27 27.69 17.75
C VAL A 162 -12.10 27.08 16.36
N ALA A 163 -10.91 27.16 15.81
CA ALA A 163 -10.60 26.61 14.50
C ALA A 163 -9.22 25.99 14.47
N ARG A 164 -9.08 24.89 13.74
CA ARG A 164 -7.81 24.20 13.51
C ARG A 164 -7.53 24.06 12.03
N LYS A 165 -6.27 23.88 11.67
CA LYS A 165 -5.80 23.58 10.32
C LYS A 165 -6.19 24.66 9.29
N ILE A 166 -6.21 25.92 9.73
CA ILE A 166 -6.48 27.06 8.86
C ILE A 166 -5.23 27.49 8.08
N GLU A 167 -5.42 27.89 6.86
CA GLU A 167 -4.34 28.35 5.99
C GLU A 167 -3.77 29.70 6.49
N LYS A 168 -2.53 29.98 6.11
CA LYS A 168 -1.77 31.15 6.58
C LYS A 168 -2.47 32.48 6.30
N ASP A 169 -3.10 32.63 5.12
CA ASP A 169 -3.80 33.86 4.73
C ASP A 169 -5.02 34.14 5.63
N ILE A 170 -5.73 33.11 6.08
CA ILE A 170 -6.83 33.22 7.05
C ILE A 170 -6.28 33.54 8.44
N ALA A 171 -5.22 32.85 8.85
CA ALA A 171 -4.56 33.07 10.13
C ALA A 171 -4.04 34.53 10.26
N ASP A 172 -3.46 35.07 9.19
CA ASP A 172 -2.96 36.46 9.17
C ASP A 172 -4.14 37.44 9.27
N LYS A 173 -5.27 37.21 8.57
CA LYS A 173 -6.50 38.02 8.71
C LYS A 173 -7.08 37.94 10.12
N VAL A 174 -7.02 36.80 10.80
CA VAL A 174 -7.44 36.69 12.20
C VAL A 174 -6.55 37.51 13.13
N LYS A 175 -5.21 37.47 12.91
CA LYS A 175 -4.27 38.32 13.66
C LYS A 175 -4.53 39.82 13.40
N GLU A 176 -4.89 40.21 12.18
CA GLU A 176 -5.23 41.57 11.81
C GLU A 176 -6.45 42.11 12.57
N LEU A 177 -7.35 41.27 13.06
CA LEU A 177 -8.46 41.72 13.92
C LEU A 177 -7.98 42.38 15.21
N ASN A 178 -6.79 42.04 15.68
CA ASN A 178 -6.15 42.59 16.88
C ASN A 178 -7.06 42.61 18.11
N ILE A 179 -7.83 41.54 18.31
CA ILE A 179 -8.69 41.33 19.48
C ILE A 179 -7.86 40.62 20.54
N ASN A 180 -7.64 41.31 21.69
CA ASN A 180 -6.88 40.68 22.80
C ASN A 180 -7.62 39.43 23.30
N GLY A 181 -6.88 38.31 23.43
CA GLY A 181 -7.41 37.00 23.77
C GLY A 181 -7.68 36.08 22.58
N ILE A 182 -7.54 36.55 21.34
CA ILE A 182 -7.45 35.66 20.18
C ILE A 182 -5.99 35.24 19.98
N ILE A 183 -5.73 33.97 20.13
CA ILE A 183 -4.40 33.36 20.01
C ILE A 183 -4.35 32.58 18.70
N VAL A 184 -3.39 32.95 17.83
CA VAL A 184 -3.11 32.22 16.59
C VAL A 184 -1.76 31.54 16.73
N SER A 185 -1.75 30.23 16.83
CA SER A 185 -0.55 29.41 16.96
C SER A 185 -0.33 28.52 15.74
N GLN A 186 0.89 27.98 15.59
CA GLN A 186 1.19 27.03 14.53
C GLN A 186 0.46 25.70 14.83
N ASP A 187 0.00 25.07 13.77
CA ASP A 187 -0.56 23.72 13.75
C ASP A 187 0.03 22.99 12.55
N THR A 188 -0.12 21.68 12.47
CA THR A 188 0.34 20.87 11.36
C THR A 188 -0.84 20.13 10.73
N LYS A 189 -0.85 20.06 9.39
CA LYS A 189 -1.85 19.31 8.65
C LYS A 189 -1.14 18.25 7.82
N ARG A 190 -1.54 16.98 7.98
CA ARG A 190 -1.10 15.92 7.09
C ARG A 190 -1.78 16.09 5.74
N TYR A 191 -1.00 16.00 4.68
CA TYR A 191 -1.45 16.20 3.31
C TYR A 191 -0.95 15.07 2.41
N TYR A 192 -1.84 14.54 1.60
CA TYR A 192 -1.58 13.48 0.63
C TYR A 192 -1.77 14.09 -0.77
N PRO A 193 -0.66 14.46 -1.46
CA PRO A 193 -0.72 15.24 -2.70
C PRO A 193 -1.53 14.57 -3.81
N ASN A 194 -1.50 13.25 -3.86
CA ASN A 194 -2.12 12.45 -4.91
C ASN A 194 -3.53 11.93 -4.52
N ASN A 195 -4.19 12.53 -3.50
CA ASN A 195 -5.54 12.21 -3.03
C ASN A 195 -5.69 10.71 -2.69
N ASN A 196 -6.54 9.96 -3.40
CA ASN A 196 -6.85 8.54 -3.13
C ASN A 196 -5.76 7.54 -3.58
N PHE A 197 -4.66 8.04 -4.17
CA PHE A 197 -3.53 7.24 -4.61
C PHE A 197 -2.90 6.48 -3.43
N LEU A 198 -2.73 5.15 -3.57
CA LEU A 198 -2.08 4.30 -2.57
C LEU A 198 -2.75 4.35 -1.17
N SER A 199 -4.04 4.74 -1.10
CA SER A 199 -4.72 5.09 0.15
C SER A 199 -4.68 4.00 1.23
N HIS A 200 -4.87 2.73 0.86
CA HIS A 200 -4.87 1.62 1.82
C HIS A 200 -3.46 1.24 2.32
N VAL A 201 -2.41 1.63 1.61
CA VAL A 201 -1.02 1.43 2.03
C VAL A 201 -0.56 2.59 2.89
N LEU A 202 -0.76 3.83 2.43
CA LEU A 202 -0.43 5.03 3.21
C LEU A 202 -1.23 5.07 4.51
N GLY A 203 -2.53 4.82 4.40
CA GLY A 203 -3.44 5.02 5.53
C GLY A 203 -3.74 6.49 5.77
N THR A 204 -4.11 6.83 6.99
CA THR A 204 -4.47 8.19 7.39
C THR A 204 -4.08 8.48 8.82
N THR A 205 -4.15 9.76 9.21
CA THR A 205 -3.91 10.23 10.57
C THR A 205 -5.16 10.83 11.19
N ASP A 206 -5.21 10.86 12.53
CA ASP A 206 -6.18 11.67 13.25
C ASP A 206 -5.85 13.19 13.14
N PRO A 207 -6.72 14.07 13.66
CA PRO A 207 -6.47 15.50 13.66
C PRO A 207 -5.18 15.93 14.40
N ASP A 208 -4.69 15.12 15.33
CA ASP A 208 -3.48 15.41 16.10
C ASP A 208 -2.21 14.81 15.45
N GLY A 209 -2.35 14.24 14.24
CA GLY A 209 -1.25 13.70 13.46
C GLY A 209 -0.81 12.29 13.88
N LYS A 210 -1.58 11.57 14.70
CA LYS A 210 -1.32 10.17 15.05
C LYS A 210 -1.84 9.26 13.95
N GLY A 211 -1.04 8.30 13.52
CA GLY A 211 -1.43 7.31 12.50
C GLY A 211 -2.60 6.43 12.93
N LEU A 212 -3.59 6.25 12.06
CA LEU A 212 -4.80 5.43 12.28
C LEU A 212 -4.80 4.13 11.49
N SER A 213 -4.16 4.10 10.32
CA SER A 213 -4.10 2.94 9.44
C SER A 213 -2.85 2.96 8.57
N GLY A 214 -2.55 1.88 7.86
CA GLY A 214 -1.47 1.79 6.89
C GLY A 214 -0.08 2.10 7.44
N VAL A 215 0.77 2.65 6.60
CA VAL A 215 2.15 3.11 6.92
C VAL A 215 2.14 4.17 8.01
N GLU A 216 1.15 5.07 8.00
CA GLU A 216 1.00 6.10 9.03
C GLU A 216 0.86 5.50 10.44
N LEU A 217 0.15 4.37 10.57
CA LEU A 217 0.04 3.64 11.83
C LEU A 217 1.29 2.80 12.11
N GLN A 218 1.75 2.03 11.13
CA GLN A 218 2.86 1.09 11.30
C GLN A 218 4.15 1.78 11.72
N TYR A 219 4.46 2.91 11.10
CA TYR A 219 5.67 3.68 11.33
C TYR A 219 5.42 4.94 12.18
N ASN A 220 4.31 4.97 12.93
CA ASN A 220 3.95 6.16 13.72
C ASN A 220 5.04 6.61 14.70
N SER A 221 5.77 5.68 15.31
CA SER A 221 6.86 5.99 16.27
C SER A 221 8.04 6.72 15.63
N TYR A 222 8.31 6.47 14.35
CA TYR A 222 9.35 7.17 13.59
C TYR A 222 8.83 8.49 13.02
N LEU A 223 7.61 8.48 12.45
CA LEU A 223 7.03 9.63 11.79
C LEU A 223 6.64 10.76 12.74
N SER A 224 6.19 10.47 13.98
CA SER A 224 5.60 11.48 14.88
C SER A 224 6.60 12.50 15.42
N GLY A 225 7.89 12.17 15.51
CA GLY A 225 8.87 12.99 16.21
C GLY A 225 8.64 13.06 17.72
N ILE A 226 9.36 13.97 18.38
CA ILE A 226 9.26 14.23 19.81
C ILE A 226 8.90 15.70 19.97
N PRO A 227 7.76 16.04 20.59
CA PRO A 227 7.38 17.43 20.80
C PRO A 227 8.36 18.16 21.73
N GLY A 228 8.56 19.42 21.44
CA GLY A 228 9.28 20.33 22.32
C GLY A 228 8.36 20.92 23.41
N MET A 229 8.96 21.67 24.31
CA MET A 229 8.25 22.33 25.42
C MET A 229 8.84 23.72 25.66
N LYS A 230 7.97 24.71 25.78
CA LYS A 230 8.30 26.06 26.22
C LYS A 230 7.61 26.29 27.56
N VAL A 231 8.38 26.53 28.62
CA VAL A 231 7.87 26.94 29.91
C VAL A 231 8.18 28.43 30.05
N ALA A 232 7.17 29.25 30.20
CA ALA A 232 7.28 30.70 30.43
C ALA A 232 6.62 31.09 31.75
N GLU A 233 7.15 32.09 32.45
CA GLU A 233 6.48 32.68 33.60
C GLU A 233 5.37 33.64 33.11
N LEU A 234 4.26 33.62 33.81
CA LEU A 234 3.10 34.48 33.51
C LEU A 234 3.07 35.68 34.46
N ASP A 235 2.62 36.82 33.96
CA ASP A 235 2.27 37.97 34.78
C ASP A 235 0.89 37.77 35.47
N LYS A 236 0.49 38.75 36.28
CA LYS A 236 -0.83 38.77 36.96
C LYS A 236 -2.04 38.74 36.01
N ASN A 237 -1.84 38.97 34.68
CA ASN A 237 -2.86 38.97 33.67
C ASN A 237 -2.80 37.69 32.82
N ASN A 238 -1.94 36.70 33.18
CA ASN A 238 -1.62 35.48 32.42
C ASN A 238 -0.92 35.77 31.08
N GLU A 239 -0.17 36.88 30.97
CA GLU A 239 0.67 37.16 29.81
C GLU A 239 2.11 36.68 30.07
N ASP A 240 2.79 36.16 29.05
CA ASP A 240 4.19 35.76 29.14
C ASP A 240 5.03 36.98 29.61
N LEU A 241 5.77 36.85 30.71
CA LEU A 241 6.70 37.88 31.13
C LEU A 241 7.85 38.00 30.10
N PRO A 242 8.12 39.19 29.57
CA PRO A 242 9.22 39.39 28.64
C PRO A 242 10.55 38.93 29.30
N TYR A 243 11.30 38.08 28.62
CA TYR A 243 12.62 37.57 29.04
C TYR A 243 12.63 36.50 30.15
N THR A 244 11.50 35.86 30.49
CA THR A 244 11.40 34.81 31.51
C THR A 244 11.09 33.43 30.93
N VAL A 245 11.69 33.04 29.78
CA VAL A 245 11.65 31.63 29.36
C VAL A 245 12.49 30.83 30.32
N SER A 246 11.85 30.11 31.23
CA SER A 246 12.51 29.30 32.26
C SER A 246 13.06 27.98 31.73
N GLN A 247 12.44 27.44 30.70
CA GLN A 247 12.90 26.24 30.02
C GLN A 247 12.39 26.20 28.58
N TYR A 248 13.29 25.90 27.64
CA TYR A 248 12.96 25.66 26.24
C TYR A 248 13.60 24.35 25.79
N THR A 249 12.79 23.43 25.29
CA THR A 249 13.26 22.20 24.67
C THR A 249 12.78 22.22 23.21
N GLU A 250 13.71 22.16 22.28
CA GLU A 250 13.35 22.11 20.85
C GLU A 250 12.61 20.81 20.50
N PRO A 251 11.61 20.85 19.61
CA PRO A 251 10.99 19.66 19.08
C PRO A 251 11.98 18.91 18.19
N VAL A 252 11.98 17.59 18.27
CA VAL A 252 12.72 16.73 17.34
C VAL A 252 11.74 16.26 16.29
N ASN A 253 11.93 16.68 15.03
CA ASN A 253 11.07 16.29 13.94
C ASN A 253 11.05 14.78 13.73
N GLY A 254 9.96 14.26 13.19
CA GLY A 254 9.85 12.87 12.79
C GLY A 254 10.80 12.53 11.66
N LYS A 255 11.14 11.24 11.59
CA LYS A 255 11.96 10.67 10.52
C LYS A 255 11.12 10.38 9.29
N ASP A 256 11.74 10.47 8.12
CA ASP A 256 11.10 10.16 6.86
C ASP A 256 11.12 8.64 6.60
N VAL A 257 10.06 8.13 5.99
CA VAL A 257 9.92 6.73 5.59
C VAL A 257 9.87 6.64 4.07
N THR A 258 10.93 6.09 3.46
CA THR A 258 10.95 5.79 2.04
C THR A 258 10.38 4.40 1.81
N LEU A 259 9.38 4.29 0.93
CA LEU A 259 8.74 3.03 0.57
C LEU A 259 9.45 2.33 -0.59
N THR A 260 9.17 1.04 -0.77
CA THR A 260 9.57 0.26 -1.95
C THR A 260 8.68 0.52 -3.16
N ILE A 261 7.54 1.17 -2.94
CA ILE A 261 6.57 1.54 -3.98
C ILE A 261 7.24 2.39 -5.06
N ASP A 262 6.98 2.05 -6.31
CA ASP A 262 7.35 2.86 -7.49
C ASP A 262 6.11 3.61 -7.97
N GLU A 263 6.14 4.94 -7.93
CA GLU A 263 4.99 5.77 -8.28
C GLU A 263 4.48 5.50 -9.70
N ASN A 264 5.36 5.19 -10.66
CA ASN A 264 4.96 4.90 -12.03
C ASN A 264 4.24 3.55 -12.14
N ILE A 265 4.76 2.51 -11.47
CA ILE A 265 4.09 1.20 -11.40
C ILE A 265 2.76 1.35 -10.64
N GLN A 266 2.74 2.11 -9.55
CA GLN A 266 1.51 2.38 -8.80
C GLN A 266 0.46 3.09 -9.65
N ASN A 267 0.85 4.07 -10.49
CA ASN A 267 -0.07 4.72 -11.42
C ASN A 267 -0.67 3.73 -12.43
N ILE A 268 0.14 2.79 -12.93
CA ILE A 268 -0.35 1.73 -13.83
C ILE A 268 -1.39 0.87 -13.12
N VAL A 269 -1.10 0.38 -11.90
CA VAL A 269 -2.02 -0.51 -11.17
C VAL A 269 -3.30 0.22 -10.75
N GLU A 270 -3.24 1.51 -10.36
CA GLU A 270 -4.42 2.33 -10.03
C GLU A 270 -5.37 2.45 -11.23
N ASN A 271 -4.83 2.80 -12.40
CA ASN A 271 -5.61 2.98 -13.61
C ASN A 271 -6.27 1.67 -14.06
N ILE A 272 -5.54 0.56 -14.00
CA ILE A 272 -6.05 -0.75 -14.43
C ILE A 272 -7.06 -1.29 -13.43
N ALA A 273 -6.81 -1.16 -12.11
CA ALA A 273 -7.78 -1.54 -11.10
C ALA A 273 -9.09 -0.75 -11.22
N GLN A 274 -8.99 0.57 -11.49
CA GLN A 274 -10.16 1.42 -11.70
C GLN A 274 -10.92 1.05 -12.96
N LYS A 275 -10.21 0.65 -14.02
CA LYS A 275 -10.82 0.15 -15.27
C LYS A 275 -11.57 -1.16 -15.01
N ALA A 276 -10.91 -2.16 -14.39
CA ALA A 276 -11.51 -3.44 -14.06
C ALA A 276 -12.74 -3.27 -13.15
N TYR A 277 -12.63 -2.43 -12.11
CA TYR A 277 -13.71 -2.14 -11.19
C TYR A 277 -14.97 -1.60 -11.88
N LYS A 278 -14.79 -0.74 -12.90
CA LYS A 278 -15.92 -0.17 -13.67
C LYS A 278 -16.45 -1.11 -14.72
N ASP A 279 -15.58 -1.73 -15.52
CA ASP A 279 -15.96 -2.53 -16.68
C ASP A 279 -16.67 -3.82 -16.24
N ASP A 280 -16.14 -4.49 -15.22
CA ASP A 280 -16.71 -5.74 -14.71
C ASP A 280 -17.79 -5.49 -13.63
N LYS A 281 -18.05 -4.23 -13.27
CA LYS A 281 -18.96 -3.87 -12.18
C LYS A 281 -18.71 -4.72 -10.94
N ALA A 282 -17.42 -4.91 -10.66
CA ALA A 282 -16.97 -5.78 -9.59
C ALA A 282 -17.31 -5.16 -8.24
N LYS A 283 -17.51 -6.00 -7.25
CA LYS A 283 -17.65 -5.55 -5.86
C LYS A 283 -16.32 -4.97 -5.38
N GLU A 284 -15.23 -5.63 -5.71
CA GLU A 284 -13.88 -5.25 -5.32
C GLU A 284 -12.86 -5.66 -6.39
N VAL A 285 -11.80 -4.88 -6.55
CA VAL A 285 -10.64 -5.22 -7.37
C VAL A 285 -9.38 -4.94 -6.59
N SER A 286 -8.45 -5.90 -6.58
CA SER A 286 -7.15 -5.73 -5.94
C SER A 286 -6.03 -6.13 -6.88
N ILE A 287 -4.94 -5.34 -6.89
CA ILE A 287 -3.74 -5.64 -7.66
C ILE A 287 -2.51 -5.48 -6.76
N LEU A 288 -1.59 -6.44 -6.89
CA LEU A 288 -0.31 -6.47 -6.18
C LEU A 288 0.81 -6.73 -7.19
N VAL A 289 1.83 -5.87 -7.20
CA VAL A 289 3.04 -6.01 -8.01
C VAL A 289 4.26 -6.06 -7.09
N MET A 290 5.12 -7.07 -7.28
CA MET A 290 6.29 -7.29 -6.42
C MET A 290 7.55 -7.57 -7.22
N ASN A 291 8.69 -7.31 -6.60
CA ASN A 291 9.99 -7.83 -7.02
C ASN A 291 10.23 -9.19 -6.33
N PRO A 292 10.23 -10.31 -7.06
CA PRO A 292 10.37 -11.64 -6.46
C PRO A 292 11.75 -11.88 -5.83
N LYS A 293 12.79 -11.14 -6.22
CA LYS A 293 14.17 -11.33 -5.76
C LYS A 293 14.46 -10.61 -4.45
N THR A 294 13.70 -9.57 -4.12
CA THR A 294 13.91 -8.74 -2.92
C THR A 294 12.76 -8.83 -1.93
N GLY A 295 11.55 -9.22 -2.37
CA GLY A 295 10.32 -9.18 -1.57
C GLY A 295 9.67 -7.78 -1.52
N GLU A 296 10.24 -6.80 -2.22
CA GLU A 296 9.70 -5.44 -2.30
C GLU A 296 8.34 -5.41 -2.98
N VAL A 297 7.40 -4.69 -2.38
CA VAL A 297 6.13 -4.33 -3.00
C VAL A 297 6.35 -3.09 -3.86
N LEU A 298 6.15 -3.21 -5.17
CA LEU A 298 6.34 -2.14 -6.14
C LEU A 298 5.07 -1.36 -6.42
N GLY A 299 3.91 -2.00 -6.25
CA GLY A 299 2.59 -1.41 -6.40
C GLY A 299 1.52 -2.24 -5.71
N MET A 300 0.56 -1.57 -5.08
CA MET A 300 -0.52 -2.21 -4.32
C MET A 300 -1.76 -1.33 -4.33
N VAL A 301 -2.89 -1.86 -4.78
CA VAL A 301 -4.15 -1.13 -4.87
C VAL A 301 -5.35 -2.01 -4.52
N ASN A 302 -6.34 -1.42 -3.87
CA ASN A 302 -7.68 -1.98 -3.68
C ASN A 302 -8.73 -0.97 -4.17
N LYS A 303 -9.74 -1.44 -4.90
CA LYS A 303 -10.93 -0.66 -5.26
C LYS A 303 -12.18 -1.33 -4.66
N PRO A 304 -13.14 -0.56 -4.11
CA PRO A 304 -13.11 0.91 -3.99
C PRO A 304 -12.09 1.39 -2.95
N ASP A 305 -11.57 2.59 -3.19
CA ASP A 305 -10.60 3.30 -2.35
C ASP A 305 -11.25 4.48 -1.61
N PHE A 306 -10.44 5.25 -0.87
CA PHE A 306 -10.85 6.45 -0.16
C PHE A 306 -9.78 7.55 -0.30
N ASP A 307 -10.15 8.81 -0.01
CA ASP A 307 -9.19 9.93 0.04
C ASP A 307 -8.65 10.10 1.48
N PRO A 308 -7.34 9.87 1.73
CA PRO A 308 -6.75 10.06 3.05
C PRO A 308 -6.82 11.50 3.58
N ASN A 309 -7.00 12.50 2.69
CA ASN A 309 -7.25 13.89 3.11
C ASN A 309 -8.65 14.07 3.73
N ASN A 310 -9.62 13.24 3.33
CA ASN A 310 -11.00 13.22 3.80
C ASN A 310 -11.41 11.80 4.25
N PRO A 311 -10.75 11.25 5.28
CA PRO A 311 -10.72 9.81 5.55
C PRO A 311 -12.06 9.20 6.00
N TYR A 312 -13.05 10.01 6.28
CA TYR A 312 -14.40 9.57 6.69
C TYR A 312 -15.42 9.60 5.56
N ASP A 313 -15.08 10.29 4.45
CA ASP A 313 -15.98 10.44 3.32
C ASP A 313 -16.15 9.12 2.55
N GLY A 314 -17.40 8.80 2.21
CA GLY A 314 -17.72 7.58 1.49
C GLY A 314 -17.97 6.34 2.38
N ALA A 315 -17.74 6.40 3.69
CA ALA A 315 -17.96 5.28 4.61
C ALA A 315 -19.39 4.71 4.55
N SER A 316 -20.38 5.56 4.25
CA SER A 316 -21.79 5.15 4.11
C SER A 316 -22.04 4.14 2.98
N LYS A 317 -21.11 4.01 2.02
CA LYS A 317 -21.19 3.05 0.90
C LYS A 317 -20.80 1.62 1.31
N PHE A 318 -20.20 1.47 2.49
CA PHE A 318 -19.75 0.18 3.01
C PHE A 318 -20.80 -0.41 3.95
N ASP A 319 -20.92 -1.74 3.91
CA ASP A 319 -21.77 -2.47 4.85
C ASP A 319 -21.14 -2.48 6.25
N GLY A 320 -21.96 -2.25 7.28
CA GLY A 320 -21.44 -2.26 8.64
C GLY A 320 -22.55 -2.07 9.68
N ALA A 321 -22.28 -2.54 10.90
CA ALA A 321 -23.22 -2.44 12.03
C ALA A 321 -23.43 -0.98 12.46
N ASP A 322 -22.37 -0.18 12.41
CA ASP A 322 -22.36 1.24 12.73
C ASP A 322 -21.37 2.00 11.84
N LEU A 323 -21.26 3.32 12.03
CA LEU A 323 -20.36 4.16 11.23
C LEU A 323 -18.90 3.76 11.41
N ASN A 324 -18.48 3.39 12.62
CA ASN A 324 -17.11 3.01 12.88
C ASN A 324 -16.73 1.69 12.16
N ASP A 325 -17.61 0.69 12.18
CA ASP A 325 -17.43 -0.56 11.42
C ASP A 325 -17.31 -0.29 9.91
N LYS A 326 -18.14 0.62 9.38
CA LYS A 326 -18.07 1.04 7.96
C LYS A 326 -16.75 1.73 7.62
N ILE A 327 -16.26 2.62 8.49
CA ILE A 327 -14.97 3.29 8.34
C ILE A 327 -13.82 2.27 8.36
N GLN A 328 -13.82 1.34 9.31
CA GLN A 328 -12.81 0.29 9.41
C GLN A 328 -12.78 -0.59 8.14
N LYS A 329 -13.94 -0.92 7.58
CA LYS A 329 -14.03 -1.65 6.32
C LYS A 329 -13.55 -0.85 5.11
N MET A 330 -13.78 0.45 5.10
CA MET A 330 -13.29 1.34 4.05
C MET A 330 -11.77 1.47 4.07
N TRP A 331 -11.15 1.57 5.27
CA TRP A 331 -9.70 1.72 5.41
C TRP A 331 -8.93 0.40 5.31
N ARG A 332 -9.62 -0.72 5.31
CA ARG A 332 -9.02 -2.05 5.35
C ARG A 332 -8.24 -2.36 4.07
N ASN A 333 -6.96 -2.68 4.20
CA ASN A 333 -6.16 -3.20 3.11
C ASN A 333 -6.47 -4.69 2.90
N ARG A 334 -7.32 -4.99 1.92
CA ARG A 334 -7.83 -6.35 1.68
C ARG A 334 -6.75 -7.33 1.24
N LEU A 335 -5.75 -6.87 0.49
CA LEU A 335 -4.62 -7.71 0.09
C LEU A 335 -3.85 -8.29 1.27
N VAL A 336 -3.90 -7.61 2.42
CA VAL A 336 -3.22 -7.98 3.66
C VAL A 336 -4.17 -8.65 4.67
N SER A 337 -5.39 -8.11 4.80
CA SER A 337 -6.29 -8.44 5.91
C SER A 337 -7.42 -9.41 5.56
N ASP A 338 -7.74 -9.59 4.28
CA ASP A 338 -8.82 -10.49 3.84
C ASP A 338 -8.25 -11.82 3.37
N THR A 339 -9.00 -12.88 3.65
CA THR A 339 -8.61 -14.23 3.23
C THR A 339 -9.66 -14.82 2.30
N PHE A 340 -9.21 -15.60 1.34
CA PHE A 340 -10.05 -16.28 0.38
C PHE A 340 -9.49 -17.66 0.06
N GLU A 341 -10.32 -18.55 -0.46
CA GLU A 341 -9.87 -19.82 -1.02
C GLU A 341 -9.16 -19.55 -2.35
N PRO A 342 -7.88 -19.89 -2.52
CA PRO A 342 -7.11 -19.51 -3.71
C PRO A 342 -7.56 -20.20 -5.00
N GLY A 343 -8.33 -21.28 -4.90
CA GLY A 343 -8.76 -22.04 -6.06
C GLY A 343 -7.58 -22.48 -6.93
N SER A 344 -7.75 -22.46 -8.25
CA SER A 344 -6.77 -23.01 -9.20
C SER A 344 -5.39 -22.37 -9.18
N ILE A 345 -5.20 -21.17 -8.60
CA ILE A 345 -3.84 -20.66 -8.42
C ILE A 345 -3.03 -21.51 -7.43
N PHE A 346 -3.67 -22.20 -6.47
CA PHE A 346 -2.99 -23.09 -5.53
C PHE A 346 -2.40 -24.34 -6.19
N LYS A 347 -2.85 -24.71 -7.39
CA LYS A 347 -2.29 -25.82 -8.19
C LYS A 347 -0.79 -25.65 -8.45
N VAL A 348 -0.29 -24.41 -8.45
CA VAL A 348 1.15 -24.08 -8.49
C VAL A 348 1.88 -24.71 -7.31
N ILE A 349 1.32 -24.61 -6.10
CA ILE A 349 1.90 -25.15 -4.87
C ILE A 349 1.81 -26.69 -4.86
N THR A 350 0.69 -27.23 -5.32
CA THR A 350 0.53 -28.70 -5.46
C THR A 350 1.51 -29.27 -6.48
N THR A 351 1.75 -28.55 -7.60
CA THR A 351 2.72 -29.00 -8.62
C THR A 351 4.14 -28.99 -8.08
N ILE A 352 4.58 -27.91 -7.41
CA ILE A 352 5.95 -27.89 -6.84
C ILE A 352 6.11 -28.97 -5.76
N SER A 353 5.07 -29.25 -4.98
CA SER A 353 5.09 -30.36 -4.01
C SER A 353 5.28 -31.72 -4.70
N GLY A 354 4.60 -31.94 -5.83
CA GLY A 354 4.76 -33.15 -6.64
C GLY A 354 6.17 -33.30 -7.22
N LEU A 355 6.73 -32.23 -7.73
CA LEU A 355 8.08 -32.18 -8.30
C LEU A 355 9.18 -32.40 -7.23
N GLU A 356 9.10 -31.68 -6.11
CA GLU A 356 10.07 -31.79 -5.00
C GLU A 356 10.08 -33.19 -4.37
N ASN A 357 8.93 -33.84 -4.28
CA ASN A 357 8.82 -35.18 -3.74
C ASN A 357 9.07 -36.28 -4.79
N ASN A 358 9.39 -35.94 -6.03
CA ASN A 358 9.62 -36.87 -7.14
C ASN A 358 8.45 -37.83 -7.39
N VAL A 359 7.23 -37.45 -7.07
CA VAL A 359 6.02 -38.25 -7.33
C VAL A 359 5.42 -38.01 -8.70
N ALA A 360 5.79 -36.87 -9.31
CA ALA A 360 5.41 -36.50 -10.68
C ALA A 360 6.57 -35.79 -11.39
N ASN A 361 6.64 -35.94 -12.71
CA ASN A 361 7.58 -35.27 -13.59
C ASN A 361 6.91 -35.00 -14.95
N LYS A 362 7.65 -34.44 -15.93
CA LYS A 362 7.13 -34.10 -17.27
C LYS A 362 6.50 -35.29 -18.01
N ASP A 363 6.92 -36.51 -17.73
CA ASP A 363 6.47 -37.74 -18.42
C ASP A 363 5.32 -38.44 -17.68
N THR A 364 4.97 -37.98 -16.48
CA THR A 364 3.86 -38.53 -15.69
C THR A 364 2.55 -38.26 -16.37
N GLN A 365 1.75 -39.30 -16.61
CA GLN A 365 0.47 -39.26 -17.30
C GLN A 365 -0.71 -39.34 -16.33
N PHE A 366 -1.71 -38.54 -16.57
CA PHE A 366 -2.97 -38.47 -15.83
C PHE A 366 -4.13 -38.74 -16.78
N VAL A 367 -5.04 -39.65 -16.38
CA VAL A 367 -6.28 -39.87 -17.12
C VAL A 367 -7.34 -38.93 -16.57
N ASP A 368 -7.81 -38.02 -17.42
CA ASP A 368 -8.91 -37.12 -17.09
C ASP A 368 -10.22 -37.72 -17.58
N ASN A 369 -11.12 -38.06 -16.67
CA ASN A 369 -12.44 -38.61 -16.98
C ASN A 369 -13.57 -37.58 -16.82
N GLY A 370 -13.24 -36.27 -16.66
CA GLY A 370 -14.16 -35.19 -16.42
C GLY A 370 -14.81 -35.15 -15.04
N SER A 371 -14.64 -36.24 -14.23
CA SER A 371 -15.07 -36.27 -12.82
C SER A 371 -14.37 -37.37 -12.04
N ILE A 372 -14.25 -37.18 -10.72
CA ILE A 372 -13.70 -38.17 -9.77
C ILE A 372 -14.51 -38.14 -8.47
N SER A 373 -14.82 -39.33 -7.95
CA SER A 373 -15.46 -39.47 -6.64
C SER A 373 -14.40 -39.84 -5.59
N VAL A 374 -14.31 -39.05 -4.52
CA VAL A 374 -13.32 -39.21 -3.45
C VAL A 374 -13.88 -38.76 -2.11
N GLY A 375 -13.75 -39.55 -1.06
CA GLY A 375 -14.17 -39.20 0.30
C GLY A 375 -15.66 -38.80 0.42
N GLY A 376 -16.51 -39.31 -0.45
CA GLY A 376 -17.97 -39.03 -0.46
C GLY A 376 -18.37 -37.76 -1.23
N ILE A 377 -17.44 -37.06 -1.86
CA ILE A 377 -17.71 -35.93 -2.76
C ILE A 377 -17.42 -36.27 -4.21
N VAL A 378 -18.03 -35.53 -5.15
CA VAL A 378 -17.74 -35.63 -6.58
C VAL A 378 -17.09 -34.32 -7.03
N VAL A 379 -15.83 -34.40 -7.44
CA VAL A 379 -15.10 -33.29 -8.07
C VAL A 379 -15.27 -33.39 -9.59
N LYS A 380 -15.53 -32.26 -10.26
CA LYS A 380 -15.71 -32.16 -11.70
C LYS A 380 -14.78 -31.13 -12.28
N ASP A 381 -14.40 -31.32 -13.55
CA ASP A 381 -13.81 -30.29 -14.36
C ASP A 381 -14.89 -29.39 -14.99
N ALA A 382 -14.53 -28.16 -15.34
CA ALA A 382 -15.42 -27.22 -16.05
C ALA A 382 -15.80 -27.81 -17.41
N GLU A 383 -14.83 -28.37 -18.13
CA GLU A 383 -15.06 -29.11 -19.37
C GLU A 383 -14.84 -30.61 -19.17
N ARG A 384 -15.68 -31.43 -19.84
CA ARG A 384 -15.52 -32.88 -19.81
C ARG A 384 -14.58 -33.33 -20.92
N GLU A 385 -13.37 -33.67 -20.56
CA GLU A 385 -12.42 -34.29 -21.46
C GLU A 385 -12.06 -35.72 -20.99
N ASN A 386 -12.26 -36.70 -21.86
CA ASN A 386 -11.65 -38.02 -21.69
C ASN A 386 -10.29 -38.01 -22.39
N LYS A 387 -9.27 -37.47 -21.69
CA LYS A 387 -7.93 -37.30 -22.23
C LYS A 387 -6.87 -37.90 -21.33
N LEU A 388 -5.80 -38.35 -21.96
CA LEU A 388 -4.54 -38.62 -21.28
C LEU A 388 -3.74 -37.31 -21.32
N GLN A 389 -3.35 -36.79 -20.17
CA GLN A 389 -2.64 -35.52 -20.01
C GLN A 389 -1.35 -35.70 -19.22
N ASN A 390 -0.27 -35.06 -19.64
CA ASN A 390 0.97 -34.98 -18.85
C ASN A 390 0.90 -33.84 -17.81
N LEU A 391 1.95 -33.71 -16.99
CA LEU A 391 1.99 -32.71 -15.91
C LEU A 391 1.86 -31.25 -16.43
N LEU A 392 2.48 -30.93 -17.57
CA LEU A 392 2.32 -29.64 -18.23
C LEU A 392 0.85 -29.40 -18.65
N GLN A 393 0.24 -30.39 -19.28
CA GLN A 393 -1.13 -30.28 -19.79
C GLN A 393 -2.16 -30.12 -18.67
N ILE A 394 -2.00 -30.81 -17.53
CA ILE A 394 -2.96 -30.66 -16.43
C ILE A 394 -2.91 -29.28 -15.78
N ILE A 395 -1.74 -28.61 -15.76
CA ILE A 395 -1.64 -27.23 -15.25
C ILE A 395 -2.12 -26.20 -16.30
N GLN A 396 -1.87 -26.46 -17.60
CA GLN A 396 -2.37 -25.65 -18.72
C GLN A 396 -3.90 -25.62 -18.74
N ASN A 397 -4.53 -26.78 -18.65
CA ASN A 397 -5.99 -26.97 -18.71
C ASN A 397 -6.66 -26.78 -17.35
N SER A 398 -5.88 -26.59 -16.29
CA SER A 398 -6.40 -26.40 -14.94
C SER A 398 -7.32 -27.54 -14.44
N SER A 399 -7.08 -28.83 -14.86
CA SER A 399 -7.95 -29.96 -14.51
C SER A 399 -8.02 -30.24 -13.01
N ASN A 400 -9.17 -30.06 -12.38
CA ASN A 400 -9.41 -30.38 -10.98
C ASN A 400 -9.25 -31.89 -10.72
N VAL A 401 -9.79 -32.71 -11.64
CA VAL A 401 -9.73 -34.19 -11.56
C VAL A 401 -8.28 -34.68 -11.50
N CYS A 402 -7.42 -34.17 -12.36
CA CYS A 402 -6.02 -34.54 -12.40
C CYS A 402 -5.24 -34.01 -11.18
N PHE A 403 -5.58 -32.82 -10.68
CA PHE A 403 -4.97 -32.31 -9.45
C PHE A 403 -5.40 -33.07 -8.19
N VAL A 404 -6.62 -33.58 -8.11
CA VAL A 404 -7.01 -34.55 -7.06
C VAL A 404 -6.11 -35.78 -7.11
N LYS A 405 -5.90 -36.36 -8.31
CA LYS A 405 -5.02 -37.53 -8.49
C LYS A 405 -3.57 -37.21 -8.10
N LEU A 406 -3.04 -36.06 -8.49
CA LEU A 406 -1.70 -35.59 -8.10
C LEU A 406 -1.61 -35.44 -6.56
N GLY A 407 -2.60 -34.82 -5.92
CA GLY A 407 -2.66 -34.69 -4.47
C GLY A 407 -2.69 -36.03 -3.75
N GLN A 408 -3.43 -37.02 -4.26
CA GLN A 408 -3.43 -38.38 -3.75
C GLN A 408 -2.06 -39.06 -3.92
N MET A 409 -1.35 -38.85 -5.05
CA MET A 409 0.01 -39.35 -5.27
C MET A 409 1.02 -38.72 -4.32
N ILE A 410 0.92 -37.41 -4.05
CA ILE A 410 1.77 -36.70 -3.09
C ILE A 410 1.50 -37.24 -1.67
N GLY A 411 0.23 -37.41 -1.34
CA GLY A 411 -0.21 -37.79 -0.01
C GLY A 411 -0.28 -36.61 0.96
N LYS A 412 -1.09 -36.78 1.99
CA LYS A 412 -1.43 -35.72 2.95
C LYS A 412 -0.20 -35.12 3.63
N ASP A 413 0.71 -35.95 4.12
CA ASP A 413 1.85 -35.49 4.94
C ASP A 413 2.82 -34.63 4.13
N LYS A 414 3.16 -35.05 2.91
CA LYS A 414 4.08 -34.32 2.03
C LYS A 414 3.47 -33.01 1.48
N LEU A 415 2.16 -33.02 1.17
CA LEU A 415 1.47 -31.82 0.74
C LEU A 415 1.44 -30.76 1.87
N TYR A 416 1.18 -31.22 3.11
CA TYR A 416 1.18 -30.35 4.28
C TYR A 416 2.58 -29.85 4.65
N GLU A 417 3.62 -30.66 4.45
CA GLU A 417 5.01 -30.20 4.59
C GLU A 417 5.29 -29.05 3.63
N SER A 418 4.86 -29.15 2.36
CA SER A 418 4.99 -28.08 1.39
C SER A 418 4.17 -26.84 1.78
N ILE A 419 2.90 -27.01 2.17
CA ILE A 419 2.03 -25.93 2.65
C ILE A 419 2.71 -25.14 3.78
N ASN A 420 3.27 -25.84 4.76
CA ASN A 420 3.97 -25.24 5.90
C ASN A 420 5.28 -24.55 5.50
N LYS A 421 6.08 -25.16 4.60
CA LYS A 421 7.34 -24.60 4.10
C LYS A 421 7.10 -23.28 3.35
N PHE A 422 6.06 -23.23 2.52
CA PHE A 422 5.67 -22.01 1.78
C PHE A 422 4.97 -20.95 2.65
N GLY A 423 4.84 -21.18 3.97
CA GLY A 423 4.38 -20.19 4.94
C GLY A 423 2.87 -20.05 5.07
N PHE A 424 2.07 -20.93 4.46
CA PHE A 424 0.60 -20.86 4.58
C PHE A 424 0.13 -21.16 6.00
N GLY A 425 -0.93 -20.44 6.43
CA GLY A 425 -1.45 -20.53 7.80
C GLY A 425 -0.69 -19.70 8.83
N LYS A 426 0.30 -18.91 8.38
CA LYS A 426 1.08 -17.96 9.21
C LYS A 426 1.12 -16.60 8.52
N VAL A 427 1.31 -15.53 9.30
CA VAL A 427 1.55 -14.20 8.72
C VAL A 427 2.84 -14.21 7.90
N SER A 428 2.85 -13.51 6.77
CA SER A 428 4.04 -13.35 5.93
C SER A 428 5.07 -12.41 6.57
N GLY A 429 4.61 -11.59 7.51
CA GLY A 429 5.40 -10.58 8.19
C GLY A 429 5.57 -9.30 7.37
N ILE A 430 4.65 -9.01 6.44
CA ILE A 430 4.63 -7.72 5.77
C ILE A 430 4.49 -6.59 6.80
N ASP A 431 5.23 -5.52 6.61
CA ASP A 431 5.27 -4.34 7.48
C ASP A 431 4.07 -3.41 7.26
N LEU A 432 2.87 -4.00 7.23
CA LEU A 432 1.58 -3.31 7.23
C LEU A 432 0.69 -3.89 8.34
N PRO A 433 -0.16 -3.07 8.97
CA PRO A 433 -1.00 -3.54 10.08
C PRO A 433 -2.14 -4.44 9.61
N GLY A 434 -2.56 -5.36 10.48
CA GLY A 434 -3.79 -6.15 10.30
C GLY A 434 -3.64 -7.36 9.39
N GLU A 435 -2.44 -7.92 9.21
CA GLU A 435 -2.24 -9.10 8.39
C GLU A 435 -2.99 -10.31 8.94
N ALA A 436 -3.77 -10.96 8.06
CA ALA A 436 -4.45 -12.21 8.36
C ALA A 436 -3.55 -13.41 8.04
N SER A 437 -3.50 -14.40 8.93
CA SER A 437 -2.68 -15.61 8.73
C SER A 437 -3.23 -16.60 7.70
N GLY A 438 -4.49 -16.43 7.26
CA GLY A 438 -5.19 -17.47 6.54
C GLY A 438 -5.63 -18.61 7.46
N ILE A 439 -6.32 -19.60 6.89
CA ILE A 439 -6.81 -20.77 7.59
C ILE A 439 -6.26 -22.01 6.90
N VAL A 440 -5.45 -22.79 7.60
CA VAL A 440 -5.01 -24.11 7.17
C VAL A 440 -5.62 -25.14 8.11
N LYS A 441 -6.42 -26.06 7.56
CA LYS A 441 -7.09 -27.09 8.34
C LYS A 441 -6.05 -27.96 9.04
N PRO A 442 -6.16 -28.26 10.36
CA PRO A 442 -5.20 -29.12 11.05
C PRO A 442 -5.08 -30.48 10.39
N ILE A 443 -3.86 -30.97 10.19
CA ILE A 443 -3.55 -32.17 9.40
C ILE A 443 -4.24 -33.43 9.95
N ASP A 444 -4.41 -33.52 11.27
CA ASP A 444 -5.10 -34.64 11.95
C ASP A 444 -6.62 -34.67 11.65
N LYS A 445 -7.18 -33.57 11.21
CA LYS A 445 -8.59 -33.40 10.84
C LYS A 445 -8.86 -33.48 9.34
N VAL A 446 -7.81 -33.67 8.53
CA VAL A 446 -7.93 -33.71 7.07
C VAL A 446 -8.44 -35.08 6.64
N SER A 447 -9.63 -35.09 6.04
CA SER A 447 -10.25 -36.24 5.39
C SER A 447 -9.72 -36.43 3.96
N GLU A 448 -10.08 -37.55 3.31
CA GLU A 448 -9.79 -37.77 1.88
C GLU A 448 -10.45 -36.71 0.99
N ALA A 449 -11.67 -36.25 1.32
CA ALA A 449 -12.35 -35.19 0.62
C ALA A 449 -11.61 -33.85 0.77
N ASP A 450 -11.14 -33.53 1.99
CA ASP A 450 -10.36 -32.33 2.22
C ASP A 450 -9.02 -32.36 1.46
N LEU A 451 -8.30 -33.49 1.44
CA LEU A 451 -7.06 -33.60 0.67
C LEU A 451 -7.32 -33.36 -0.82
N ALA A 452 -8.42 -33.90 -1.34
CA ALA A 452 -8.82 -33.69 -2.72
C ALA A 452 -9.06 -32.20 -3.01
N THR A 453 -9.84 -31.50 -2.17
CA THR A 453 -10.17 -30.09 -2.37
C THR A 453 -8.97 -29.16 -2.14
N ILE A 454 -8.12 -29.45 -1.16
CA ILE A 454 -6.87 -28.71 -0.92
C ILE A 454 -5.94 -28.79 -2.13
N SER A 455 -5.90 -29.93 -2.85
CA SER A 455 -5.02 -30.13 -4.00
C SER A 455 -5.29 -29.16 -5.16
N PHE A 456 -6.49 -28.60 -5.25
CA PHE A 456 -6.85 -27.57 -6.24
C PHE A 456 -7.25 -26.22 -5.61
N GLY A 457 -6.98 -26.03 -4.29
CA GLY A 457 -7.02 -24.72 -3.62
C GLY A 457 -8.32 -24.36 -2.93
N GLN A 458 -9.11 -25.33 -2.48
CA GLN A 458 -10.27 -25.13 -1.62
C GLN A 458 -10.00 -25.65 -0.20
N THR A 459 -10.92 -25.41 0.76
CA THR A 459 -10.82 -25.80 2.18
C THR A 459 -9.85 -24.93 3.01
N ASN A 460 -8.69 -24.55 2.44
CA ASN A 460 -7.74 -23.62 3.07
C ASN A 460 -7.91 -22.22 2.51
N THR A 461 -7.70 -21.20 3.36
CA THR A 461 -7.74 -19.81 2.94
C THR A 461 -6.38 -19.13 3.08
N VAL A 462 -6.10 -18.15 2.22
CA VAL A 462 -4.87 -17.37 2.18
C VAL A 462 -5.19 -15.89 2.03
N ASN A 463 -4.31 -14.99 2.48
CA ASN A 463 -4.34 -13.62 2.03
C ASN A 463 -3.48 -13.45 0.76
N SER A 464 -3.69 -12.38 0.00
CA SER A 464 -3.00 -12.17 -1.28
C SER A 464 -1.50 -12.00 -1.14
N VAL A 465 -1.03 -11.29 -0.11
CA VAL A 465 0.40 -11.07 0.15
C VAL A 465 1.09 -12.38 0.52
N GLN A 466 0.46 -13.19 1.38
CA GLN A 466 0.97 -14.52 1.76
C GLN A 466 1.09 -15.42 0.53
N TYR A 467 0.06 -15.45 -0.33
CA TYR A 467 0.11 -16.24 -1.56
C TYR A 467 1.23 -15.74 -2.50
N MET A 468 1.34 -14.42 -2.68
CA MET A 468 2.38 -13.84 -3.54
C MET A 468 3.79 -14.05 -3.00
N ALA A 469 4.02 -14.10 -1.70
CA ALA A 469 5.30 -14.48 -1.11
C ALA A 469 5.68 -15.91 -1.49
N ALA A 470 4.72 -16.86 -1.44
CA ALA A 470 4.91 -18.24 -1.86
C ALA A 470 5.15 -18.35 -3.38
N PHE A 471 4.41 -17.61 -4.21
CA PHE A 471 4.60 -17.55 -5.65
C PHE A 471 5.96 -16.94 -6.03
N ASN A 472 6.39 -15.91 -5.32
CA ASN A 472 7.72 -15.30 -5.47
C ASN A 472 8.85 -16.26 -5.15
N ALA A 473 8.67 -17.19 -4.20
CA ALA A 473 9.65 -18.22 -3.94
C ALA A 473 9.86 -19.14 -5.16
N ILE A 474 8.81 -19.41 -5.93
CA ILE A 474 8.94 -20.16 -7.19
C ILE A 474 9.62 -19.30 -8.26
N ALA A 475 9.27 -18.01 -8.33
CA ALA A 475 9.82 -17.07 -9.28
C ALA A 475 11.33 -16.82 -9.08
N ASN A 476 11.83 -16.84 -7.84
CA ASN A 476 13.24 -16.53 -7.52
C ASN A 476 14.15 -17.74 -7.31
N GLY A 477 13.69 -18.97 -7.60
CA GLY A 477 14.51 -20.17 -7.50
C GLY A 477 14.43 -20.90 -6.16
N GLY A 478 13.35 -20.71 -5.40
CA GLY A 478 13.02 -21.51 -4.22
C GLY A 478 13.26 -20.84 -2.87
N THR A 479 13.48 -19.52 -2.86
CA THR A 479 13.67 -18.77 -1.61
C THR A 479 12.42 -17.97 -1.25
N LEU A 480 11.78 -18.32 -0.13
CA LEU A 480 10.72 -17.51 0.47
C LEU A 480 11.35 -16.29 1.11
N ILE A 481 10.93 -15.09 0.68
CA ILE A 481 11.44 -13.80 1.14
C ILE A 481 10.27 -13.04 1.77
N GLN A 482 10.51 -12.45 2.94
CA GLN A 482 9.53 -11.61 3.63
C GLN A 482 9.12 -10.41 2.76
N PRO A 483 7.83 -10.26 2.43
CA PRO A 483 7.34 -9.09 1.71
C PRO A 483 7.42 -7.83 2.58
N HIS A 484 7.67 -6.68 1.95
CA HIS A 484 7.76 -5.42 2.68
C HIS A 484 7.45 -4.20 1.79
N VAL A 485 7.01 -3.12 2.43
CA VAL A 485 6.75 -1.82 1.80
C VAL A 485 7.75 -0.74 2.23
N MET A 486 8.43 -0.88 3.37
CA MET A 486 9.47 0.06 3.81
C MET A 486 10.80 -0.31 3.15
N LYS A 487 11.46 0.67 2.57
CA LYS A 487 12.83 0.56 2.04
C LYS A 487 13.85 1.04 3.06
N GLU A 488 13.69 2.26 3.55
CA GLU A 488 14.60 2.90 4.50
C GLU A 488 13.88 3.97 5.34
N ILE A 489 14.41 4.21 6.53
CA ILE A 489 14.05 5.31 7.42
C ILE A 489 15.23 6.27 7.46
N THR A 490 14.94 7.56 7.29
CA THR A 490 15.97 8.59 7.14
C THR A 490 15.63 9.84 7.94
N HIS A 491 16.64 10.65 8.25
CA HIS A 491 16.49 12.02 8.73
C HIS A 491 17.54 12.91 8.07
N ASN A 492 17.34 14.20 8.13
CA ASN A 492 18.35 15.17 7.71
C ASN A 492 19.15 15.65 8.92
N ASP A 493 20.47 15.70 8.79
CA ASP A 493 21.36 16.28 9.81
C ASP A 493 21.26 17.83 9.83
N GLU A 494 22.03 18.47 10.72
CA GLU A 494 22.09 19.95 10.85
C GLU A 494 22.52 20.66 9.54
N ASN A 495 23.19 19.97 8.64
CA ASN A 495 23.65 20.48 7.35
C ASN A 495 22.67 20.15 6.21
N ASN A 496 21.50 19.61 6.54
CA ASN A 496 20.49 19.12 5.59
C ASN A 496 20.98 17.97 4.70
N VAL A 497 21.88 17.13 5.25
CA VAL A 497 22.36 15.91 4.57
C VAL A 497 21.50 14.73 5.01
N LYS A 498 21.00 13.97 4.06
CA LYS A 498 20.19 12.77 4.32
C LYS A 498 21.03 11.68 4.98
N ILE A 499 20.63 11.24 6.16
CA ILE A 499 21.21 10.14 6.93
C ILE A 499 20.23 8.97 6.91
N VAL A 500 20.73 7.77 6.59
CA VAL A 500 19.94 6.53 6.67
C VAL A 500 20.09 5.95 8.05
N ASP A 501 18.99 5.90 8.80
CA ASP A 501 18.93 5.32 10.14
C ASP A 501 18.72 3.82 10.11
N GLU A 502 17.83 3.37 9.24
CA GLU A 502 17.43 1.97 9.14
C GLU A 502 17.12 1.60 7.68
N THR A 503 17.48 0.38 7.28
CA THR A 503 17.10 -0.23 6.00
C THR A 503 16.39 -1.55 6.30
N PHE A 504 15.30 -1.82 5.61
CA PHE A 504 14.57 -3.07 5.80
C PHE A 504 15.44 -4.29 5.47
N LYS A 505 15.42 -5.30 6.32
CA LYS A 505 16.17 -6.56 6.15
C LYS A 505 15.18 -7.71 6.15
N PRO A 506 14.73 -8.18 4.98
CA PRO A 506 13.75 -9.26 4.91
C PRO A 506 14.35 -10.58 5.44
N THR A 507 13.54 -11.33 6.16
CA THR A 507 13.86 -12.72 6.51
C THR A 507 13.73 -13.61 5.27
N THR A 508 14.54 -14.67 5.19
CA THR A 508 14.55 -15.60 4.05
C THR A 508 14.57 -17.03 4.50
N ALA A 509 13.97 -17.93 3.71
CA ALA A 509 13.99 -19.38 3.93
C ALA A 509 13.99 -20.13 2.60
N THR A 510 14.81 -21.16 2.45
CA THR A 510 14.76 -22.05 1.28
C THR A 510 13.59 -23.02 1.43
N VAL A 511 12.65 -23.00 0.45
CA VAL A 511 11.40 -23.78 0.49
C VAL A 511 11.28 -24.77 -0.67
N ALA A 512 12.06 -24.58 -1.74
CA ALA A 512 12.11 -25.47 -2.90
C ALA A 512 13.50 -25.40 -3.57
N SER A 513 13.81 -26.37 -4.44
CA SER A 513 15.05 -26.38 -5.22
C SER A 513 14.96 -25.48 -6.45
N ALA A 514 16.10 -24.89 -6.84
CA ALA A 514 16.17 -24.04 -8.02
C ALA A 514 15.82 -24.80 -9.32
N GLU A 515 16.17 -26.10 -9.39
CA GLU A 515 15.86 -26.97 -10.53
C GLU A 515 14.35 -27.15 -10.67
N LYS A 516 13.64 -27.54 -9.60
CA LYS A 516 12.20 -27.82 -9.65
C LYS A 516 11.37 -26.55 -9.85
N THR A 517 11.83 -25.44 -9.29
CA THR A 517 11.19 -24.13 -9.55
C THR A 517 11.39 -23.68 -10.99
N ALA A 518 12.56 -23.91 -11.61
CA ALA A 518 12.80 -23.62 -13.01
C ALA A 518 11.91 -24.49 -13.94
N GLU A 519 11.76 -25.78 -13.63
CA GLU A 519 10.84 -26.67 -14.32
C GLU A 519 9.40 -26.19 -14.23
N LEU A 520 8.93 -25.80 -13.02
CA LEU A 520 7.57 -25.27 -12.83
C LEU A 520 7.37 -23.93 -13.57
N ARG A 521 8.37 -23.03 -13.57
CA ARG A 521 8.25 -21.77 -14.32
C ARG A 521 8.04 -22.01 -15.81
N SER A 522 8.69 -23.04 -16.40
CA SER A 522 8.45 -23.39 -17.81
C SER A 522 7.02 -23.91 -18.05
N TYR A 523 6.44 -24.62 -17.06
CA TYR A 523 5.02 -25.03 -17.16
C TYR A 523 4.07 -23.84 -17.05
N LEU A 524 4.39 -22.87 -16.17
CA LEU A 524 3.59 -21.65 -16.04
C LEU A 524 3.66 -20.76 -17.30
N GLU A 525 4.78 -20.73 -18.01
CA GLU A 525 4.89 -20.14 -19.35
C GLU A 525 3.99 -20.91 -20.34
N GLY A 526 3.95 -22.24 -20.24
CA GLY A 526 3.04 -23.08 -21.01
C GLY A 526 1.55 -22.73 -20.81
N VAL A 527 1.15 -22.31 -19.62
CA VAL A 527 -0.23 -21.85 -19.33
C VAL A 527 -0.55 -20.58 -20.14
N VAL A 528 0.42 -19.70 -20.32
CA VAL A 528 0.26 -18.46 -21.13
C VAL A 528 0.35 -18.72 -22.61
N THR A 529 1.15 -19.69 -23.05
CA THR A 529 1.32 -19.98 -24.49
C THR A 529 0.33 -20.99 -25.05
N GLY A 530 -0.41 -21.74 -24.24
CA GLY A 530 -1.34 -22.77 -24.72
C GLY A 530 -2.34 -23.27 -23.70
N GLY A 531 -2.63 -22.50 -22.66
CA GLY A 531 -3.58 -22.84 -21.59
C GLY A 531 -4.56 -21.72 -21.28
N THR A 532 -5.10 -21.72 -20.07
CA THR A 532 -6.17 -20.81 -19.59
C THR A 532 -5.76 -19.33 -19.57
N ALA A 533 -4.47 -19.01 -19.65
CA ALA A 533 -3.96 -17.63 -19.59
C ALA A 533 -3.45 -17.09 -20.92
N THR A 534 -3.83 -17.67 -22.05
CA THR A 534 -3.35 -17.23 -23.40
C THR A 534 -3.65 -15.78 -23.70
N GLY A 535 -4.67 -15.19 -23.10
CA GLY A 535 -4.96 -13.76 -23.22
C GLY A 535 -3.88 -12.83 -22.65
N THR A 536 -2.92 -13.32 -21.83
CA THR A 536 -1.77 -12.54 -21.34
C THR A 536 -0.56 -12.62 -22.25
N PHE A 537 -0.59 -13.43 -23.30
CA PHE A 537 0.54 -13.57 -24.23
C PHE A 537 0.92 -12.22 -24.85
N ILE A 538 2.21 -11.88 -24.81
CA ILE A 538 2.81 -10.71 -25.45
C ILE A 538 4.04 -11.20 -26.20
N ASP A 539 4.04 -11.00 -27.51
CA ASP A 539 5.13 -11.43 -28.40
C ASP A 539 6.49 -10.94 -27.93
N GLY A 540 7.46 -11.85 -27.84
CA GLY A 540 8.83 -11.58 -27.40
C GLY A 540 9.02 -11.41 -25.89
N TYR A 541 7.96 -11.52 -25.10
CA TYR A 541 8.03 -11.54 -23.62
C TYR A 541 7.64 -12.91 -23.08
N HIS A 542 8.47 -13.45 -22.22
CA HIS A 542 8.25 -14.76 -21.59
C HIS A 542 7.43 -14.59 -20.33
N ILE A 543 6.10 -14.56 -20.44
CA ILE A 543 5.21 -14.45 -19.30
C ILE A 543 4.82 -15.86 -18.84
N GLY A 544 4.98 -16.14 -17.55
CA GLY A 544 4.45 -17.35 -16.92
C GLY A 544 3.35 -16.98 -15.93
N GLY A 545 2.27 -17.77 -15.85
CA GLY A 545 1.19 -17.44 -14.93
C GLY A 545 0.18 -18.54 -14.72
N LYS A 546 -0.81 -18.28 -13.85
CA LYS A 546 -1.94 -19.19 -13.58
C LYS A 546 -3.19 -18.39 -13.28
N THR A 547 -4.30 -18.83 -13.87
CA THR A 547 -5.66 -18.36 -13.60
C THR A 547 -6.27 -19.08 -12.40
N GLY A 548 -7.25 -18.45 -11.77
CA GLY A 548 -8.07 -19.06 -10.75
C GLY A 548 -9.45 -18.46 -10.69
N THR A 549 -10.46 -19.29 -10.79
CA THR A 549 -11.87 -18.92 -10.60
C THR A 549 -12.39 -19.70 -9.40
N ALA A 550 -12.54 -19.03 -8.26
CA ALA A 550 -12.95 -19.64 -7.00
C ALA A 550 -14.36 -19.21 -6.64
N GLU A 551 -15.21 -20.17 -6.26
CA GLU A 551 -16.52 -19.87 -5.66
C GLU A 551 -16.31 -19.26 -4.27
N LYS A 552 -17.05 -18.21 -3.98
CA LYS A 552 -16.95 -17.50 -2.70
C LYS A 552 -17.78 -18.15 -1.62
N VAL A 553 -17.18 -18.36 -0.45
CA VAL A 553 -17.91 -18.86 0.73
C VAL A 553 -18.65 -17.70 1.39
N VAL A 554 -19.98 -17.79 1.48
CA VAL A 554 -20.85 -16.80 2.13
C VAL A 554 -21.69 -17.52 3.19
N GLY A 555 -21.54 -17.11 4.45
CA GLY A 555 -22.30 -17.72 5.56
C GLY A 555 -21.98 -19.21 5.76
N GLY A 556 -20.77 -19.67 5.41
CA GLY A 556 -20.33 -21.07 5.55
C GLY A 556 -20.79 -22.00 4.44
N LYS A 557 -21.32 -21.48 3.34
CA LYS A 557 -21.69 -22.23 2.13
C LYS A 557 -21.16 -21.51 0.90
N TYR A 558 -20.92 -22.25 -0.19
CA TYR A 558 -20.62 -21.62 -1.48
C TYR A 558 -21.83 -20.81 -1.95
N GLY A 559 -21.54 -19.54 -2.30
CA GLY A 559 -22.56 -18.58 -2.74
C GLY A 559 -22.82 -18.75 -4.23
N GLU A 560 -24.02 -19.16 -4.61
CA GLU A 560 -24.42 -19.31 -6.02
C GLU A 560 -24.20 -17.99 -6.78
N GLY A 561 -23.41 -18.04 -7.86
CA GLY A 561 -23.10 -16.89 -8.71
C GLY A 561 -22.07 -15.90 -8.11
N LYS A 562 -21.39 -16.25 -7.03
CA LYS A 562 -20.37 -15.40 -6.41
C LYS A 562 -18.98 -16.00 -6.58
N TYR A 563 -18.16 -15.32 -7.36
CA TYR A 563 -16.82 -15.78 -7.71
C TYR A 563 -15.76 -14.75 -7.39
N ILE A 564 -14.54 -15.23 -7.13
CA ILE A 564 -13.30 -14.45 -7.13
C ILE A 564 -12.49 -14.91 -8.34
N SER A 565 -12.34 -14.04 -9.31
CA SER A 565 -11.56 -14.26 -10.52
C SER A 565 -10.16 -13.71 -10.32
N SER A 566 -9.13 -14.56 -10.42
CA SER A 566 -7.76 -14.17 -10.12
C SER A 566 -6.78 -14.61 -11.21
N PHE A 567 -5.73 -13.84 -11.38
CA PHE A 567 -4.55 -14.23 -12.16
C PHE A 567 -3.30 -13.89 -11.36
N VAL A 568 -2.33 -14.81 -11.37
CA VAL A 568 -0.98 -14.59 -10.86
C VAL A 568 0.02 -14.85 -11.98
N GLY A 569 1.03 -13.99 -12.10
CA GLY A 569 2.01 -14.14 -13.17
C GLY A 569 3.37 -13.55 -12.82
N MET A 570 4.36 -13.92 -13.63
CA MET A 570 5.75 -13.47 -13.53
C MET A 570 6.33 -13.18 -14.90
N ALA A 571 7.28 -12.29 -14.97
CA ALA A 571 8.02 -11.98 -16.20
C ALA A 571 9.46 -11.51 -15.92
N PRO A 572 10.44 -11.94 -16.76
CA PRO A 572 10.38 -13.08 -17.67
C PRO A 572 10.32 -14.40 -16.91
N ALA A 573 9.66 -15.45 -17.41
CA ALA A 573 9.48 -16.72 -16.71
C ALA A 573 10.81 -17.45 -16.40
N ASN A 574 11.83 -17.26 -17.24
CA ASN A 574 13.16 -17.86 -17.05
C ASN A 574 14.02 -17.12 -15.99
N ASP A 575 13.86 -15.80 -15.83
CA ASP A 575 14.55 -14.97 -14.82
C ASP A 575 13.61 -13.86 -14.31
N PRO A 576 12.60 -14.17 -13.49
CA PRO A 576 11.57 -13.23 -13.10
C PRO A 576 12.13 -12.00 -12.39
N LYS A 577 11.71 -10.82 -12.87
CA LYS A 577 12.02 -9.51 -12.31
C LYS A 577 10.81 -8.85 -11.68
N VAL A 578 9.62 -9.22 -12.15
CA VAL A 578 8.35 -8.72 -11.66
C VAL A 578 7.34 -9.85 -11.56
N THR A 579 6.54 -9.80 -10.51
CA THR A 579 5.37 -10.66 -10.33
C THR A 579 4.13 -9.80 -10.12
N VAL A 580 3.01 -10.26 -10.64
CA VAL A 580 1.72 -9.57 -10.52
C VAL A 580 0.65 -10.52 -10.02
N MET A 581 -0.28 -10.00 -9.23
CA MET A 581 -1.53 -10.65 -8.88
C MET A 581 -2.65 -9.66 -9.12
N ILE A 582 -3.71 -10.10 -9.78
CA ILE A 582 -4.98 -9.38 -9.89
C ILE A 582 -6.10 -10.27 -9.40
N THR A 583 -6.98 -9.71 -8.58
CA THR A 583 -8.22 -10.34 -8.12
C THR A 583 -9.40 -9.43 -8.42
N VAL A 584 -10.45 -9.98 -9.01
CA VAL A 584 -11.73 -9.32 -9.27
C VAL A 584 -12.80 -10.08 -8.48
N ASP A 585 -13.33 -9.47 -7.44
CA ASP A 585 -14.31 -10.07 -6.55
C ASP A 585 -15.73 -9.74 -6.98
N GLU A 586 -16.56 -10.77 -7.12
CA GLU A 586 -17.98 -10.70 -7.52
C GLU A 586 -18.16 -9.83 -8.78
N PRO A 587 -17.51 -10.15 -9.94
CA PRO A 587 -17.80 -9.47 -11.20
C PRO A 587 -19.28 -9.66 -11.57
N SER A 588 -19.93 -8.63 -12.10
CA SER A 588 -21.37 -8.64 -12.36
C SER A 588 -21.75 -8.15 -13.77
N ASN A 589 -20.79 -8.16 -14.70
CA ASN A 589 -21.01 -7.82 -16.11
C ASN A 589 -21.53 -8.99 -16.97
N GLY A 590 -21.65 -10.18 -16.40
CA GLY A 590 -22.08 -11.42 -17.07
C GLY A 590 -21.00 -12.48 -17.19
N GLU A 591 -19.72 -12.09 -17.09
CA GLU A 591 -18.56 -12.99 -17.11
C GLU A 591 -17.99 -13.16 -15.70
N TYR A 592 -17.46 -14.35 -15.42
CA TYR A 592 -16.83 -14.63 -14.12
C TYR A 592 -15.56 -15.49 -14.22
N TYR A 593 -15.31 -16.11 -15.37
CA TYR A 593 -14.07 -16.88 -15.57
C TYR A 593 -12.85 -15.96 -15.59
N ALA A 594 -11.80 -16.36 -14.89
CA ALA A 594 -10.58 -15.55 -14.78
C ALA A 594 -9.92 -15.28 -16.13
N SER A 595 -10.04 -16.22 -17.07
CA SER A 595 -9.57 -16.06 -18.47
C SER A 595 -10.21 -14.88 -19.19
N GLN A 596 -11.43 -14.52 -18.83
CA GLN A 596 -12.20 -13.43 -19.43
C GLN A 596 -12.19 -12.16 -18.58
N VAL A 597 -12.09 -12.29 -17.25
CA VAL A 597 -12.19 -11.18 -16.29
C VAL A 597 -10.82 -10.68 -15.84
N ALA A 598 -9.92 -11.54 -15.36
CA ALA A 598 -8.62 -11.11 -14.81
C ALA A 598 -7.49 -11.03 -15.84
N VAL A 599 -7.46 -11.99 -16.78
CA VAL A 599 -6.40 -12.14 -17.80
C VAL A 599 -6.24 -10.91 -18.71
N PRO A 600 -7.32 -10.28 -19.24
CA PRO A 600 -7.17 -9.09 -20.08
C PRO A 600 -6.48 -7.94 -19.36
N TYR A 601 -6.77 -7.73 -18.08
CA TYR A 601 -6.12 -6.68 -17.27
C TYR A 601 -4.69 -7.04 -16.91
N ALA A 602 -4.39 -8.33 -16.72
CA ALA A 602 -3.01 -8.79 -16.50
C ALA A 602 -2.13 -8.48 -17.73
N LYS A 603 -2.65 -8.64 -18.95
CA LYS A 603 -1.95 -8.22 -20.17
C LYS A 603 -1.64 -6.72 -20.17
N LEU A 604 -2.62 -5.89 -19.81
CA LEU A 604 -2.43 -4.43 -19.72
C LEU A 604 -1.38 -4.08 -18.65
N LEU A 605 -1.40 -4.78 -17.50
CA LEU A 605 -0.41 -4.60 -16.42
C LEU A 605 1.00 -4.88 -16.93
N PHE A 606 1.23 -6.06 -17.53
CA PHE A 606 2.54 -6.41 -18.06
C PHE A 606 2.99 -5.44 -19.15
N THR A 607 2.11 -5.08 -20.09
CA THR A 607 2.43 -4.11 -21.13
C THR A 607 2.89 -2.77 -20.55
N GLY A 608 2.11 -2.19 -19.64
CA GLY A 608 2.45 -0.92 -19.01
C GLY A 608 3.74 -0.98 -18.19
N ILE A 609 3.96 -2.08 -17.45
CA ILE A 609 5.19 -2.28 -16.66
C ILE A 609 6.40 -2.44 -17.58
N PHE A 610 6.29 -3.19 -18.70
CA PHE A 610 7.40 -3.35 -19.64
C PHE A 610 7.75 -2.03 -20.32
N ASP A 611 6.75 -1.27 -20.78
CA ASP A 611 6.93 0.06 -21.37
C ASP A 611 7.68 0.99 -20.41
N TYR A 612 7.27 1.00 -19.14
CA TYR A 612 7.91 1.81 -18.10
C TYR A 612 9.36 1.34 -17.85
N LEU A 613 9.59 0.06 -17.55
CA LEU A 613 10.91 -0.46 -17.21
C LEU A 613 11.90 -0.32 -18.38
N ASN A 614 11.43 -0.47 -19.61
CA ASN A 614 12.28 -0.33 -20.80
C ASN A 614 12.58 1.12 -21.16
N SER A 615 11.69 2.07 -20.80
CA SER A 615 11.94 3.50 -20.99
C SER A 615 12.90 4.09 -19.96
N ALA A 616 12.94 3.52 -18.74
CA ALA A 616 13.81 3.98 -17.67
C ALA A 616 15.28 3.64 -17.95
N SER A 617 16.21 4.49 -17.47
CA SER A 617 17.66 4.24 -17.53
C SER A 617 18.11 3.16 -16.52
N SER A 618 17.22 2.28 -16.09
CA SER A 618 17.46 1.31 -15.03
C SER A 618 18.10 0.01 -15.55
N ASN A 619 18.86 -0.65 -14.68
CA ASN A 619 19.41 -1.99 -14.92
C ASN A 619 18.34 -3.10 -14.90
N GLU A 620 17.09 -2.76 -14.66
CA GLU A 620 15.95 -3.68 -14.51
C GLU A 620 15.12 -3.86 -15.78
N LYS A 621 15.70 -3.52 -16.95
CA LYS A 621 15.02 -3.68 -18.25
C LYS A 621 14.58 -5.12 -18.50
N ILE A 622 13.35 -5.26 -18.97
CA ILE A 622 12.79 -6.52 -19.48
C ILE A 622 12.82 -6.43 -21.01
N VAL A 623 13.99 -6.70 -21.57
CA VAL A 623 14.23 -6.54 -23.00
C VAL A 623 13.49 -7.62 -23.77
N LYS A 624 12.77 -7.22 -24.82
CA LYS A 624 12.02 -8.09 -25.72
C LYS A 624 12.94 -9.03 -26.50
N ASP A 625 12.53 -10.27 -26.71
CA ASP A 625 13.15 -11.20 -27.64
C ASP A 625 12.61 -10.96 -29.06
N ILE A 626 13.53 -10.84 -30.02
CA ILE A 626 13.23 -10.62 -31.42
C ILE A 626 13.63 -11.85 -32.23
N ILE A 627 12.71 -12.38 -33.00
CA ILE A 627 13.01 -13.43 -33.97
C ILE A 627 13.67 -12.76 -35.21
N ILE A 628 14.90 -13.16 -35.52
CA ILE A 628 15.67 -12.60 -36.59
C ILE A 628 14.97 -12.89 -37.93
N PRO A 629 14.63 -11.85 -38.74
CA PRO A 629 13.99 -12.03 -40.02
C PRO A 629 14.95 -12.58 -41.07
N GLU A 630 14.42 -13.13 -42.16
CA GLU A 630 15.20 -13.53 -43.32
C GLU A 630 15.56 -12.30 -44.16
N VAL A 631 16.83 -11.96 -44.26
CA VAL A 631 17.32 -10.84 -45.07
C VAL A 631 18.37 -11.25 -46.11
N ARG A 632 18.67 -12.55 -46.23
CA ARG A 632 19.57 -13.07 -47.28
C ARG A 632 18.93 -12.86 -48.65
N ASN A 633 19.77 -12.62 -49.65
CA ASN A 633 19.41 -12.23 -51.01
C ASN A 633 18.78 -10.83 -51.15
N MET A 634 18.72 -10.04 -50.08
CA MET A 634 18.34 -8.63 -50.12
C MET A 634 19.56 -7.75 -50.42
N LYS A 635 19.32 -6.55 -50.95
CA LYS A 635 20.36 -5.51 -50.94
C LYS A 635 20.68 -5.10 -49.50
N VAL A 636 21.95 -4.73 -49.28
CA VAL A 636 22.43 -4.31 -47.94
C VAL A 636 21.51 -3.25 -47.34
N SER A 637 21.17 -2.19 -48.11
CA SER A 637 20.30 -1.12 -47.61
C SER A 637 18.88 -1.57 -47.18
N ASP A 638 18.32 -2.56 -47.88
CA ASP A 638 17.03 -3.10 -47.59
C ASP A 638 17.08 -4.01 -46.35
N ALA A 639 18.13 -4.82 -46.23
CA ALA A 639 18.38 -5.67 -45.06
C ALA A 639 18.58 -4.85 -43.78
N GLU A 640 19.40 -3.78 -43.86
CA GLU A 640 19.58 -2.85 -42.72
C GLU A 640 18.28 -2.24 -42.27
N LYS A 641 17.42 -1.81 -43.21
CA LYS A 641 16.09 -1.26 -42.87
C LYS A 641 15.21 -2.29 -42.20
N VAL A 642 15.13 -3.51 -42.75
CA VAL A 642 14.28 -4.59 -42.16
C VAL A 642 14.74 -4.93 -40.73
N LEU A 643 16.04 -5.02 -40.48
CA LEU A 643 16.58 -5.30 -39.16
C LEU A 643 16.28 -4.14 -38.19
N LYS A 644 16.52 -2.91 -38.63
CA LYS A 644 16.25 -1.71 -37.82
C LYS A 644 14.76 -1.56 -37.47
N ASP A 645 13.86 -1.81 -38.41
CA ASP A 645 12.41 -1.77 -38.19
C ASP A 645 11.97 -2.85 -37.18
N LYS A 646 12.78 -3.89 -36.98
CA LYS A 646 12.60 -4.92 -35.94
C LYS A 646 13.36 -4.63 -34.64
N GLY A 647 14.03 -3.48 -34.52
CA GLY A 647 14.79 -3.15 -33.32
C GLY A 647 16.16 -3.88 -33.24
N LEU A 648 16.72 -4.32 -34.36
CA LEU A 648 18.01 -5.00 -34.42
C LEU A 648 19.03 -4.11 -35.10
N ASP A 649 20.30 -4.14 -34.62
CA ASP A 649 21.43 -3.53 -35.27
C ASP A 649 22.11 -4.53 -36.21
N CYS A 650 22.95 -4.05 -37.13
CA CYS A 650 23.73 -4.93 -37.97
C CYS A 650 25.21 -4.46 -38.19
N ASN A 651 26.05 -5.42 -38.50
CA ASN A 651 27.39 -5.22 -39.03
C ASN A 651 27.47 -5.81 -40.46
N ILE A 652 28.09 -5.09 -41.39
CA ILE A 652 28.33 -5.60 -42.75
C ILE A 652 29.77 -6.11 -42.82
N ASP A 653 29.92 -7.35 -43.27
CA ASP A 653 31.22 -7.97 -43.58
C ASP A 653 31.30 -8.27 -45.09
N GLY A 654 32.22 -7.58 -45.76
CA GLY A 654 32.37 -7.57 -47.20
C GLY A 654 31.93 -6.28 -47.88
N SER A 655 32.00 -6.21 -49.22
CA SER A 655 31.79 -5.00 -50.01
C SER A 655 30.74 -5.16 -51.13
N GLU A 656 30.12 -6.32 -51.25
CA GLU A 656 29.12 -6.60 -52.30
C GLU A 656 27.75 -5.98 -51.94
N GLU A 657 26.92 -5.75 -52.96
CA GLU A 657 25.62 -5.10 -52.76
C GLU A 657 24.54 -6.00 -52.14
N THR A 658 24.74 -7.34 -52.13
CA THR A 658 23.74 -8.32 -51.76
C THR A 658 24.21 -9.17 -50.58
N ILE A 659 23.30 -9.40 -49.61
CA ILE A 659 23.58 -10.27 -48.46
C ILE A 659 23.57 -11.74 -48.91
N VAL A 660 24.68 -12.43 -48.71
CA VAL A 660 24.86 -13.85 -49.02
C VAL A 660 24.56 -14.73 -47.81
N SER A 661 25.00 -14.30 -46.62
CA SER A 661 24.88 -15.05 -45.38
C SER A 661 24.69 -14.11 -44.18
N MET A 662 24.26 -14.66 -43.04
CA MET A 662 24.09 -13.89 -41.80
C MET A 662 24.27 -14.76 -40.56
N LYS A 663 24.70 -14.12 -39.48
CA LYS A 663 24.80 -14.76 -38.13
C LYS A 663 24.27 -13.82 -37.04
N PRO A 664 23.44 -14.31 -36.10
CA PRO A 664 22.83 -15.67 -36.08
C PRO A 664 21.95 -15.94 -37.29
N TYR A 665 21.54 -17.20 -37.47
CA TYR A 665 20.66 -17.58 -38.57
C TYR A 665 19.25 -16.95 -38.44
N PRO A 666 18.54 -16.73 -39.56
CA PRO A 666 17.14 -16.32 -39.54
C PRO A 666 16.29 -17.31 -38.72
N GLY A 667 15.33 -16.81 -37.95
CA GLY A 667 14.54 -17.61 -37.06
C GLY A 667 15.12 -17.76 -35.65
N SER A 668 16.41 -17.44 -35.44
CA SER A 668 17.01 -17.38 -34.10
C SER A 668 16.35 -16.26 -33.25
N SER A 669 16.15 -16.50 -31.98
CA SER A 669 15.70 -15.49 -31.01
C SER A 669 16.90 -14.78 -30.39
N VAL A 670 16.88 -13.43 -30.38
CA VAL A 670 17.91 -12.56 -29.78
C VAL A 670 17.26 -11.40 -29.07
N LYS A 671 17.94 -10.78 -28.11
CA LYS A 671 17.43 -9.59 -27.45
C LYS A 671 17.34 -8.38 -28.40
N GLU A 672 16.33 -7.56 -28.27
CA GLU A 672 16.21 -6.26 -28.94
C GLU A 672 17.50 -5.44 -28.77
N GLY A 673 17.96 -4.75 -29.83
CA GLY A 673 19.26 -4.07 -29.86
C GLY A 673 20.45 -4.99 -30.14
N SER A 674 20.23 -6.30 -30.30
CA SER A 674 21.31 -7.23 -30.67
C SER A 674 21.85 -6.93 -32.07
N LYS A 675 23.15 -7.18 -32.25
CA LYS A 675 23.87 -6.90 -33.49
C LYS A 675 23.98 -8.15 -34.33
N ILE A 676 23.44 -8.10 -35.56
CA ILE A 676 23.46 -9.18 -36.55
C ILE A 676 24.59 -8.95 -37.53
N THR A 677 25.45 -9.95 -37.77
CA THR A 677 26.50 -9.86 -38.79
C THR A 677 25.93 -10.34 -40.12
N LEU A 678 25.99 -9.47 -41.12
CA LEU A 678 25.57 -9.71 -42.50
C LEU A 678 26.83 -9.86 -43.38
N TYR A 679 26.94 -10.97 -44.09
CA TYR A 679 28.05 -11.26 -44.97
C TYR A 679 27.61 -11.03 -46.41
N THR A 680 28.40 -10.22 -47.17
CA THR A 680 28.15 -9.95 -48.59
C THR A 680 28.97 -10.85 -49.52
N SER A 681 29.94 -11.62 -48.98
CA SER A 681 30.75 -12.61 -49.71
C SER A 681 30.79 -13.92 -48.90
N GLY A 682 31.04 -15.06 -49.56
CA GLY A 682 31.21 -16.36 -48.91
C GLY A 682 30.54 -17.50 -49.67
N ASP A 683 30.62 -18.73 -49.14
CA ASP A 683 30.06 -19.93 -49.76
C ASP A 683 28.55 -19.99 -49.56
N ALA A 684 27.78 -19.88 -50.63
CA ALA A 684 26.33 -19.91 -50.65
C ALA A 684 25.74 -21.29 -50.30
N THR A 685 26.55 -22.35 -50.19
CA THR A 685 26.08 -23.72 -49.91
C THR A 685 25.49 -23.90 -48.52
N TYR A 686 25.81 -23.04 -47.54
CA TYR A 686 25.26 -23.05 -46.19
C TYR A 686 24.01 -22.18 -46.02
N ASN A 687 23.50 -21.58 -47.11
CA ASN A 687 22.47 -20.53 -47.04
C ASN A 687 21.03 -21.02 -47.02
N ASN A 688 20.80 -22.33 -46.97
CA ASN A 688 19.43 -22.88 -47.02
C ASN A 688 18.83 -23.20 -45.62
N ASN A 689 19.60 -22.97 -44.56
CA ASN A 689 19.17 -23.29 -43.20
C ASN A 689 18.55 -22.08 -42.52
N VAL A 690 17.51 -22.34 -41.72
CA VAL A 690 16.85 -21.41 -40.79
C VAL A 690 16.71 -22.08 -39.44
N VAL A 691 16.50 -21.29 -38.40
CA VAL A 691 16.23 -21.81 -37.06
C VAL A 691 14.74 -21.82 -36.84
N MET A 692 14.19 -22.90 -36.29
CA MET A 692 12.78 -22.99 -35.92
C MET A 692 12.53 -22.06 -34.74
N PRO A 693 11.70 -21.01 -34.87
CA PRO A 693 11.36 -20.13 -33.76
C PRO A 693 10.36 -20.83 -32.84
N ASN A 694 10.21 -20.29 -31.60
CA ASN A 694 9.08 -20.61 -30.75
C ASN A 694 7.85 -19.87 -31.29
N VAL A 695 6.83 -20.62 -31.74
CA VAL A 695 5.57 -20.05 -32.21
C VAL A 695 4.39 -20.38 -31.30
N ARG A 696 4.63 -20.95 -30.10
CA ARG A 696 3.58 -21.18 -29.11
C ARG A 696 3.01 -19.86 -28.64
N GLY A 697 1.70 -19.80 -28.47
CA GLY A 697 0.97 -18.59 -28.10
C GLY A 697 0.56 -17.69 -29.27
N TYR A 698 1.14 -17.89 -30.48
CA TYR A 698 0.76 -17.13 -31.67
C TYR A 698 -0.59 -17.58 -32.21
N SER A 699 -1.32 -16.63 -32.81
CA SER A 699 -2.48 -16.96 -33.63
C SER A 699 -2.07 -17.78 -34.86
N LYS A 700 -3.01 -18.49 -35.48
CA LYS A 700 -2.75 -19.20 -36.73
C LYS A 700 -2.19 -18.28 -37.82
N GLU A 701 -2.74 -17.07 -37.93
CA GLU A 701 -2.32 -16.08 -38.93
C GLU A 701 -0.90 -15.57 -38.66
N ASP A 702 -0.58 -15.21 -37.41
CA ASP A 702 0.75 -14.71 -37.05
C ASP A 702 1.82 -15.79 -37.21
N ALA A 703 1.56 -17.02 -36.74
CA ALA A 703 2.44 -18.16 -36.93
C ALA A 703 2.68 -18.45 -38.42
N THR A 704 1.60 -18.45 -39.23
CA THR A 704 1.72 -18.63 -40.70
C THR A 704 2.61 -17.56 -41.33
N THR A 705 2.38 -16.32 -40.99
CA THR A 705 3.14 -15.17 -41.51
C THR A 705 4.60 -15.25 -41.15
N LEU A 706 4.91 -15.50 -39.85
CA LEU A 706 6.27 -15.62 -39.36
C LEU A 706 7.04 -16.75 -40.03
N LEU A 707 6.46 -17.96 -40.03
CA LEU A 707 7.11 -19.15 -40.59
C LEU A 707 7.28 -19.05 -42.11
N LYS A 708 6.29 -18.52 -42.85
CA LYS A 708 6.36 -18.27 -44.27
C LYS A 708 7.51 -17.29 -44.62
N ASN A 709 7.67 -16.22 -43.81
CA ASN A 709 8.77 -15.26 -44.01
C ASN A 709 10.13 -15.88 -43.81
N LEU A 710 10.26 -16.94 -43.01
CA LEU A 710 11.47 -17.73 -42.80
C LEU A 710 11.62 -18.84 -43.86
N GLY A 711 10.65 -19.05 -44.74
CA GLY A 711 10.63 -20.13 -45.72
C GLY A 711 10.28 -21.49 -45.14
N ILE A 712 9.54 -21.54 -44.01
CA ILE A 712 9.02 -22.73 -43.37
C ILE A 712 7.53 -22.87 -43.71
N THR A 713 7.10 -24.07 -44.12
CA THR A 713 5.68 -24.37 -44.35
C THR A 713 5.04 -24.77 -43.05
N ALA A 714 3.83 -24.28 -42.77
CA ALA A 714 3.08 -24.65 -41.57
C ALA A 714 1.81 -25.42 -41.92
N THR A 715 1.54 -26.49 -41.17
CA THR A 715 0.25 -27.18 -41.15
C THR A 715 -0.36 -27.08 -39.77
N PHE A 716 -1.69 -27.02 -39.71
CA PHE A 716 -2.39 -26.75 -38.45
C PHE A 716 -3.48 -27.79 -38.20
N GLU A 717 -3.58 -28.26 -36.96
CA GLU A 717 -4.67 -29.08 -36.46
C GLU A 717 -5.31 -28.36 -35.25
N GLY A 718 -6.66 -28.33 -35.20
CA GLY A 718 -7.43 -27.66 -34.12
C GLY A 718 -7.74 -26.20 -34.41
N ASN A 719 -8.13 -25.45 -33.36
CA ASN A 719 -8.51 -24.04 -33.41
C ASN A 719 -7.86 -23.28 -32.24
N GLY A 720 -7.76 -21.94 -32.38
CA GLY A 720 -7.22 -21.07 -31.32
C GLY A 720 -5.78 -20.65 -31.57
N VAL A 721 -4.91 -20.77 -30.55
CA VAL A 721 -3.48 -20.40 -30.61
C VAL A 721 -2.60 -21.65 -30.69
N VAL A 722 -1.40 -21.51 -31.23
CA VAL A 722 -0.40 -22.61 -31.28
C VAL A 722 -0.04 -23.03 -29.85
N SER A 723 -0.37 -24.25 -29.49
CA SER A 723 -0.03 -24.86 -28.18
C SER A 723 1.14 -25.84 -28.27
N VAL A 724 1.27 -26.54 -29.43
CA VAL A 724 2.34 -27.51 -29.68
C VAL A 724 2.95 -27.29 -31.06
N GLN A 725 4.26 -27.41 -31.17
CA GLN A 725 5.02 -27.50 -32.43
C GLN A 725 5.85 -28.79 -32.43
N ASN A 726 5.88 -29.50 -33.56
CA ASN A 726 6.58 -30.79 -33.69
C ASN A 726 8.11 -30.62 -33.82
N ILE A 727 8.59 -29.48 -34.32
CA ILE A 727 10.01 -29.13 -34.44
C ILE A 727 10.39 -28.28 -33.23
N SER A 728 11.46 -28.63 -32.52
CA SER A 728 11.90 -27.91 -31.34
C SER A 728 12.39 -26.49 -31.67
N GLU A 729 12.10 -25.53 -30.80
CA GLU A 729 12.70 -24.21 -30.83
C GLU A 729 14.24 -24.31 -30.84
N GLY A 730 14.90 -23.47 -31.65
CA GLY A 730 16.33 -23.45 -31.75
C GLY A 730 16.92 -24.51 -32.70
N GLU A 731 16.11 -25.42 -33.22
CA GLU A 731 16.54 -26.45 -34.15
C GLU A 731 16.87 -25.84 -35.53
N VAL A 732 18.04 -26.16 -36.09
CA VAL A 732 18.45 -25.73 -37.41
C VAL A 732 17.87 -26.64 -38.45
N ILE A 733 17.02 -26.11 -39.32
CA ILE A 733 16.28 -26.86 -40.35
C ILE A 733 16.48 -26.24 -41.73
N PRO A 734 16.40 -27.05 -42.83
CA PRO A 734 16.41 -26.52 -44.17
C PRO A 734 15.15 -25.69 -44.48
N LYS A 735 15.26 -24.65 -45.30
CA LYS A 735 14.11 -23.97 -45.90
C LYS A 735 13.22 -24.98 -46.65
N GLY A 736 11.92 -24.77 -46.63
CA GLY A 736 10.92 -25.67 -47.19
C GLY A 736 10.50 -26.80 -46.24
N THR A 737 11.10 -26.92 -45.07
CA THR A 737 10.65 -27.87 -44.04
C THR A 737 9.23 -27.53 -43.64
N THR A 738 8.41 -28.57 -43.37
CA THR A 738 7.02 -28.43 -42.89
C THR A 738 7.00 -28.59 -41.39
N ALA A 739 6.49 -27.57 -40.69
CA ALA A 739 6.19 -27.62 -39.27
C ALA A 739 4.72 -27.98 -39.06
N GLU A 740 4.46 -28.97 -38.21
CA GLU A 740 3.12 -29.37 -37.79
C GLU A 740 2.79 -28.73 -36.46
N LEU A 741 1.69 -27.96 -36.41
CA LEU A 741 1.30 -27.14 -35.30
C LEU A 741 -0.08 -27.54 -34.81
N ILE A 742 -0.22 -27.77 -33.50
CA ILE A 742 -1.50 -28.01 -32.86
C ILE A 742 -1.98 -26.70 -32.25
N LEU A 743 -3.23 -26.34 -32.59
CA LEU A 743 -3.92 -25.21 -32.01
C LEU A 743 -4.79 -25.67 -30.86
N SER A 744 -4.84 -24.90 -29.78
CA SER A 744 -5.77 -25.08 -28.69
C SER A 744 -6.66 -23.85 -28.57
N SER A 745 -7.95 -24.08 -28.42
CA SER A 745 -8.92 -23.02 -28.09
C SER A 745 -8.72 -22.57 -26.63
N TYR A 746 -9.21 -21.38 -26.31
CA TYR A 746 -9.28 -20.91 -24.93
C TYR A 746 -10.10 -21.89 -24.09
N TYR A 747 -9.54 -22.31 -22.95
CA TYR A 747 -10.28 -23.08 -21.96
C TYR A 747 -10.99 -22.13 -21.01
N GLU A 748 -12.25 -22.43 -20.70
CA GLU A 748 -12.94 -21.85 -19.55
C GLU A 748 -12.41 -22.52 -18.28
N ASP A 749 -12.06 -21.73 -17.27
CA ASP A 749 -11.45 -22.20 -16.00
C ASP A 749 -12.50 -22.82 -15.06
#